data_a9d0352ffb74baf0da879bdfa7116977
#
_entry.id   a9d0352ffb74baf0da879bdfa7116977
#
_cell.length_a   1.000
_cell.length_b   1.000
_cell.length_c   1.000
_cell.angle_alpha   90.00
_cell.angle_beta   90.00
_cell.angle_gamma   90.00
#
_symmetry.space_group_name_H-M   'P 1'
#
loop_
_entity.id
_entity.type
_entity.pdbx_description
1 polymer ?
#
loop_
_entity_poly.entity_id
_entity_poly.type
_entity_poly.pdbx_seq_one_letter_code
_entity_poly.pdbx_strand_id
1 'polypeptide(L)'
;MMKRSGNIKIILLTALAVLAGMLAVFSACSAGGGKTEQYGSGSEAQPTVDPDAPKDPEEDPALNVFPTEGDNIEIGIFWEPPHDFTTAEQYDWIRDANITFIEITNRDGAINKEVSDLQLKLAGERGIKIVYSCGVDGKNLMNMSESKLTEYLTELAKNPTISGIHVIDEPAQPWTYAKVCATISKCRLMPRLNFLPYFATWVFENYQGFVEDTIVATGKENFGYLSYDQYPFPYYGGDPDMFYNLNLFREIGLKYDVPTAFYIQSIGEGGNFRRTNGGEIRYHTSAGLAYGLKSMTYFTWWTTGFCDEKDYAIISPYGKKTSIYNDVKEIDADILRVGRLLRRLDALEVYHTNGDESDIRYCNENNVPLYTPPEGKYGFIISLMEDRETGRDYVMIVNKDYTNSRRCEFSVTGTLSHLYDCTGGEYRELDISSGKVTLDFLPGGFVLLAAGQHDNFVDRVIDADPQNLAKGKPVAVKDVEPGGGCYAYCVTDGRRDCLIATARGYQAPGKTGYVEIDLGRATEVNRVDLYPVGTKYTRGETFPRDFTIEVSVDRENWLEVHAETDYTGAYTAIPSFSFAPQQARYVRLNVTKGSSDGGFELAEFEIYNDDGSVPAPDNSKYYADPDEVDPNANLAEGRSVKVSSDLGGDWSKNHITDGDRHSNWSSALNRHATEDGVEWIRIDLGAAKPFNEVDLYPRGDGQYFPFNFRIEISDDGKEFTAIYECETPELPSKGEPTYCKLDKTYTARYVRIYAYKLREQKGFNDGHLFQLSEVEIYNKD
;
A
#
# COMPACT_ATOMS: atom_id res chain seq x y z
N MET A 1 13.57 31.91 -25.18
CA MET A 1 13.51 30.84 -26.20
C MET A 1 14.84 30.11 -26.23
N MET A 2 14.83 28.83 -26.25
CA MET A 2 15.94 27.87 -26.17
C MET A 2 16.61 27.71 -24.79
N LYS A 3 16.09 26.70 -24.06
CA LYS A 3 16.83 25.72 -23.22
C LYS A 3 15.81 24.91 -22.37
N ARG A 4 15.06 24.02 -23.00
CA ARG A 4 14.20 23.03 -22.34
C ARG A 4 14.29 21.63 -22.97
N SER A 5 15.49 21.18 -23.38
CA SER A 5 15.64 19.85 -23.97
C SER A 5 16.73 18.99 -23.31
N GLY A 6 17.30 19.43 -22.18
CA GLY A 6 18.38 18.71 -21.51
C GLY A 6 17.92 17.67 -20.48
N ASN A 7 16.89 17.99 -19.72
CA ASN A 7 16.54 17.23 -18.51
C ASN A 7 15.69 15.98 -18.80
N ILE A 8 14.89 15.97 -19.88
CA ILE A 8 14.10 14.78 -20.26
C ILE A 8 14.98 13.63 -20.75
N LYS A 9 16.13 13.94 -21.34
CA LYS A 9 17.07 12.90 -21.78
C LYS A 9 17.84 12.20 -20.66
N ILE A 10 18.00 12.85 -19.50
CA ILE A 10 18.71 12.25 -18.36
C ILE A 10 17.78 11.29 -17.61
N ILE A 11 16.51 11.62 -17.48
CA ILE A 11 15.50 10.75 -16.84
C ILE A 11 15.24 9.50 -17.69
N LEU A 12 15.19 9.63 -19.03
CA LEU A 12 15.04 8.48 -19.91
C LEU A 12 16.29 7.58 -19.97
N LEU A 13 17.50 8.13 -19.75
CA LEU A 13 18.72 7.33 -19.73
C LEU A 13 18.87 6.51 -18.43
N THR A 14 18.37 7.01 -17.31
CA THR A 14 18.35 6.27 -16.05
C THR A 14 17.32 5.12 -16.09
N ALA A 15 16.14 5.36 -16.65
CA ALA A 15 15.13 4.30 -16.82
C ALA A 15 15.59 3.19 -17.79
N LEU A 16 16.27 3.53 -18.88
CA LEU A 16 16.82 2.53 -19.81
C LEU A 16 18.01 1.73 -19.24
N ALA A 17 18.79 2.32 -18.32
CA ALA A 17 19.89 1.60 -17.67
C ALA A 17 19.37 0.57 -16.65
N VAL A 18 18.23 0.83 -16.02
CA VAL A 18 17.57 -0.11 -15.10
C VAL A 18 16.95 -1.30 -15.87
N LEU A 19 16.30 -1.05 -17.03
CA LEU A 19 15.75 -2.13 -17.86
C LEU A 19 16.83 -3.04 -18.48
N ALA A 20 17.99 -2.49 -18.84
CA ALA A 20 19.10 -3.29 -19.37
C ALA A 20 19.81 -4.14 -18.30
N GLY A 21 19.74 -3.74 -17.03
CA GLY A 21 20.25 -4.51 -15.89
C GLY A 21 19.37 -5.73 -15.56
N MET A 22 18.05 -5.64 -15.74
CA MET A 22 17.10 -6.72 -15.44
C MET A 22 17.19 -7.90 -16.41
N LEU A 23 17.55 -7.68 -17.67
CA LEU A 23 17.68 -8.75 -18.67
C LEU A 23 18.97 -9.58 -18.58
N ALA A 24 19.99 -9.11 -17.84
CA ALA A 24 21.27 -9.81 -17.73
C ALA A 24 21.35 -10.78 -16.53
N VAL A 25 20.42 -10.76 -15.58
CA VAL A 25 20.47 -11.55 -14.34
C VAL A 25 19.69 -12.87 -14.42
N PHE A 26 18.80 -13.04 -15.39
CA PHE A 26 17.99 -14.26 -15.53
C PHE A 26 18.73 -15.49 -16.08
N SER A 27 20.05 -15.40 -16.35
CA SER A 27 20.78 -16.50 -16.98
C SER A 27 21.84 -17.20 -16.11
N ALA A 28 21.95 -16.93 -14.81
CA ALA A 28 23.09 -17.38 -14.01
C ALA A 28 22.79 -18.02 -12.64
N CYS A 29 21.59 -18.52 -12.38
CA CYS A 29 21.30 -19.26 -11.13
C CYS A 29 20.70 -20.63 -11.37
N SER A 30 21.52 -21.57 -11.85
CA SER A 30 21.31 -23.00 -11.66
C SER A 30 22.66 -23.63 -11.30
N ALA A 31 22.89 -23.88 -10.03
CA ALA A 31 23.69 -24.89 -9.40
C ALA A 31 24.41 -24.39 -8.12
N GLY A 32 24.05 -24.93 -6.97
CA GLY A 32 24.85 -24.77 -5.76
C GLY A 32 24.08 -25.12 -4.49
N GLY A 33 24.01 -26.39 -4.12
CA GLY A 33 23.47 -26.84 -2.84
C GLY A 33 24.38 -26.43 -1.68
N GLY A 34 23.79 -25.87 -0.62
CA GLY A 34 24.48 -25.52 0.62
C GLY A 34 23.62 -25.89 1.84
N LYS A 35 24.23 -26.59 2.77
CA LYS A 35 23.67 -27.20 3.96
C LYS A 35 23.12 -26.16 4.93
N THR A 36 21.94 -26.43 5.47
CA THR A 36 21.35 -25.76 6.64
C THR A 36 22.02 -26.22 7.93
N GLU A 37 22.51 -25.29 8.73
CA GLU A 37 22.86 -25.50 10.14
C GLU A 37 21.69 -25.08 11.03
N GLN A 38 21.31 -26.00 11.92
CA GLN A 38 20.28 -25.81 12.94
C GLN A 38 20.79 -24.93 14.07
N TYR A 39 20.03 -23.91 14.45
CA TYR A 39 20.17 -23.24 15.74
C TYR A 39 19.02 -23.62 16.66
N GLY A 40 19.41 -24.11 17.83
CA GLY A 40 18.51 -24.58 18.86
C GLY A 40 17.80 -23.44 19.59
N SER A 41 16.52 -23.63 19.83
CA SER A 41 15.63 -22.77 20.60
C SER A 41 15.88 -22.92 22.10
N GLY A 42 16.28 -21.82 22.76
CA GLY A 42 16.15 -21.70 24.21
C GLY A 42 14.80 -21.04 24.52
N SER A 43 13.90 -21.80 25.14
CA SER A 43 12.63 -21.29 25.61
C SER A 43 12.79 -20.60 26.96
N GLU A 44 12.62 -19.29 27.03
CA GLU A 44 12.26 -18.63 28.29
C GLU A 44 10.73 -18.61 28.42
N ALA A 45 10.23 -19.12 29.52
CA ALA A 45 8.82 -19.20 29.82
C ALA A 45 8.29 -17.79 30.16
N GLN A 46 7.33 -17.29 29.41
CA GLN A 46 6.51 -16.14 29.82
C GLN A 46 5.67 -16.50 31.05
N PRO A 47 5.47 -15.57 32.00
CA PRO A 47 4.56 -15.80 33.12
C PRO A 47 3.13 -15.90 32.61
N THR A 48 2.48 -17.03 32.89
CA THR A 48 1.04 -17.23 32.66
C THR A 48 0.27 -16.37 33.65
N VAL A 49 -0.44 -15.36 33.16
CA VAL A 49 -1.47 -14.67 33.93
C VAL A 49 -2.66 -15.61 34.05
N ASP A 50 -3.09 -15.85 35.30
CA ASP A 50 -4.30 -16.65 35.59
C ASP A 50 -5.54 -15.84 35.18
N PRO A 51 -6.34 -16.27 34.20
CA PRO A 51 -7.50 -15.51 33.75
C PRO A 51 -8.65 -15.50 34.78
N ASP A 52 -8.60 -16.33 35.82
CA ASP A 52 -9.67 -16.49 36.80
C ASP A 52 -9.37 -15.87 38.18
N ALA A 53 -8.31 -15.07 38.31
CA ALA A 53 -8.09 -14.36 39.57
C ALA A 53 -9.19 -13.30 39.80
N PRO A 54 -9.90 -13.30 40.97
CA PRO A 54 -10.92 -12.32 41.24
C PRO A 54 -10.27 -10.92 41.31
N LYS A 55 -10.61 -10.07 40.37
CA LYS A 55 -10.19 -8.66 40.32
C LYS A 55 -11.02 -7.91 41.36
N ASP A 56 -10.36 -7.18 42.27
CA ASP A 56 -10.99 -6.36 43.27
C ASP A 56 -11.60 -5.12 42.58
N PRO A 57 -12.90 -4.84 42.74
CA PRO A 57 -13.59 -3.82 41.95
C PRO A 57 -13.36 -2.38 42.44
N GLU A 58 -12.58 -2.13 43.49
CA GLU A 58 -12.55 -0.81 44.14
C GLU A 58 -11.33 0.06 43.92
N GLU A 59 -10.29 -0.37 43.25
CA GLU A 59 -9.16 0.52 42.91
C GLU A 59 -8.82 0.39 41.43
N ASP A 60 -9.19 1.38 40.62
CA ASP A 60 -8.45 1.67 39.40
C ASP A 60 -7.00 1.98 39.83
N PRO A 61 -6.01 1.05 39.68
CA PRO A 61 -4.68 1.34 40.13
C PRO A 61 -4.21 2.50 39.28
N ALA A 62 -4.32 3.58 39.93
CA ALA A 62 -4.18 4.94 39.52
C ALA A 62 -3.48 5.08 38.20
N LEU A 63 -4.12 5.72 37.24
CA LEU A 63 -3.47 6.55 36.25
C LEU A 63 -2.67 7.64 36.99
N ASN A 64 -1.87 7.22 37.97
CA ASN A 64 -1.21 8.12 38.90
C ASN A 64 0.08 8.64 38.36
N VAL A 65 0.66 8.00 37.35
CA VAL A 65 1.93 8.44 36.79
C VAL A 65 1.88 8.35 35.27
N PHE A 66 1.83 9.49 34.63
CA PHE A 66 2.06 9.58 33.19
C PHE A 66 3.46 9.08 32.86
N PRO A 67 3.69 8.31 31.77
CA PRO A 67 5.00 7.77 31.43
C PRO A 67 6.08 8.86 31.29
N THR A 68 7.01 8.93 32.24
CA THR A 68 8.14 9.87 32.25
C THR A 68 9.47 9.21 31.90
N GLU A 69 9.50 7.88 31.90
CA GLU A 69 10.66 7.06 31.55
C GLU A 69 10.40 6.25 30.28
N GLY A 70 11.46 5.69 29.70
CA GLY A 70 11.40 4.93 28.45
C GLY A 70 11.64 5.77 27.20
N ASP A 71 11.57 5.11 26.07
CA ASP A 71 11.79 5.73 24.76
C ASP A 71 10.65 6.69 24.37
N ASN A 72 10.99 7.80 23.77
CA ASN A 72 10.05 8.78 23.25
C ASN A 72 9.85 8.60 21.73
N ILE A 73 8.84 9.28 21.16
CA ILE A 73 8.74 9.48 19.71
C ILE A 73 10.04 10.15 19.24
N GLU A 74 10.62 9.67 18.15
CA GLU A 74 11.79 10.27 17.54
C GLU A 74 11.41 11.24 16.44
N ILE A 75 11.96 12.44 16.47
CA ILE A 75 11.70 13.50 15.50
C ILE A 75 13.01 13.87 14.84
N GLY A 76 13.09 13.66 13.54
CA GLY A 76 14.29 13.87 12.75
C GLY A 76 14.16 14.97 11.72
N ILE A 77 15.29 15.29 11.14
CA ILE A 77 15.39 16.15 9.96
C ILE A 77 16.22 15.47 8.87
N PHE A 78 15.76 15.64 7.65
CA PHE A 78 16.50 15.32 6.43
C PHE A 78 17.08 16.61 5.85
N TRP A 79 18.27 16.52 5.26
CA TRP A 79 19.05 17.66 4.80
C TRP A 79 19.46 18.63 5.91
N GLU A 80 20.52 18.23 6.59
CA GLU A 80 21.23 19.03 7.58
C GLU A 80 21.77 20.35 7.02
N PRO A 81 22.17 21.33 7.87
CA PRO A 81 22.87 22.53 7.42
C PRO A 81 24.10 22.17 6.56
N PRO A 82 24.28 22.80 5.38
CA PRO A 82 25.41 22.53 4.51
C PRO A 82 26.74 22.95 5.16
N HIS A 83 27.85 22.52 4.57
CA HIS A 83 29.20 22.71 5.12
C HIS A 83 29.45 24.12 5.66
N ASP A 84 29.16 25.16 4.89
CA ASP A 84 29.41 26.58 5.27
C ASP A 84 28.53 27.04 6.43
N PHE A 85 27.46 26.32 6.74
CA PHE A 85 26.52 26.59 7.82
C PHE A 85 26.54 25.54 8.93
N THR A 86 27.50 24.62 8.92
CA THR A 86 27.70 23.67 10.03
C THR A 86 28.29 24.40 11.23
N THR A 87 27.43 25.10 11.98
CA THR A 87 27.79 25.99 13.08
C THR A 87 27.04 25.63 14.36
N ALA A 88 27.60 26.05 15.52
CA ALA A 88 26.95 25.89 16.80
C ALA A 88 25.53 26.50 16.83
N GLU A 89 25.35 27.68 16.22
CA GLU A 89 24.06 28.38 16.17
C GLU A 89 22.99 27.55 15.41
N GLN A 90 23.34 26.98 14.26
CA GLN A 90 22.39 26.16 13.49
C GLN A 90 22.01 24.89 14.26
N TYR A 91 22.94 24.25 14.95
CA TYR A 91 22.67 23.06 15.78
C TYR A 91 21.92 23.41 17.07
N ASP A 92 22.08 24.62 17.63
CA ASP A 92 21.22 25.12 18.69
C ASP A 92 19.77 25.28 18.22
N TRP A 93 19.54 25.76 17.00
CA TRP A 93 18.20 25.86 16.44
C TRP A 93 17.55 24.50 16.21
N ILE A 94 18.32 23.49 15.79
CA ILE A 94 17.82 22.10 15.65
C ILE A 94 17.38 21.57 17.01
N ARG A 95 18.21 21.68 18.06
CA ARG A 95 17.85 21.31 19.43
C ARG A 95 16.62 22.08 19.93
N ASP A 96 16.61 23.40 19.74
CA ASP A 96 15.53 24.28 20.22
C ASP A 96 14.21 24.05 19.49
N ALA A 97 14.23 23.46 18.31
CA ALA A 97 13.05 22.96 17.59
C ALA A 97 12.57 21.58 18.05
N ASN A 98 13.19 21.02 19.10
CA ASN A 98 12.87 19.69 19.64
C ASN A 98 13.22 18.51 18.73
N ILE A 99 14.14 18.71 17.80
CA ILE A 99 14.63 17.63 16.91
C ILE A 99 15.56 16.70 17.70
N THR A 100 15.30 15.40 17.61
CA THR A 100 16.02 14.38 18.37
C THR A 100 17.13 13.69 17.57
N PHE A 101 17.02 13.69 16.23
CA PHE A 101 18.06 13.15 15.36
C PHE A 101 18.17 13.89 14.03
N ILE A 102 19.30 13.68 13.34
CA ILE A 102 19.61 14.25 12.02
C ILE A 102 19.99 13.09 11.10
N GLU A 103 19.33 12.99 9.95
CA GLU A 103 19.79 12.16 8.84
C GLU A 103 20.82 12.93 8.03
N ILE A 104 22.09 12.57 8.19
CA ILE A 104 23.18 13.16 7.42
C ILE A 104 23.18 12.58 6.02
N THR A 105 23.12 13.48 5.03
CA THR A 105 23.19 13.13 3.62
C THR A 105 24.47 13.67 3.00
N ASN A 106 24.99 13.00 1.98
CA ASN A 106 26.11 13.52 1.18
C ASN A 106 25.58 14.34 -0.01
N ARG A 107 24.65 15.27 0.28
CA ARG A 107 23.92 16.05 -0.70
C ARG A 107 24.81 16.79 -1.71
N ASP A 108 25.88 17.40 -1.22
CA ASP A 108 26.74 18.24 -2.04
C ASP A 108 27.98 17.48 -2.59
N GLY A 109 28.09 16.18 -2.32
CA GLY A 109 29.26 15.39 -2.67
C GLY A 109 30.57 15.85 -1.97
N ALA A 110 30.43 16.71 -0.98
CA ALA A 110 31.51 17.45 -0.35
C ALA A 110 31.77 17.06 1.10
N ILE A 111 31.02 16.08 1.64
CA ILE A 111 31.25 15.64 3.04
C ILE A 111 32.59 14.93 3.09
N ASN A 112 33.54 15.64 3.65
CA ASN A 112 34.81 15.06 4.05
C ASN A 112 34.78 14.71 5.55
N LYS A 113 35.78 13.99 6.01
CA LYS A 113 35.87 13.58 7.41
C LYS A 113 35.84 14.74 8.41
N GLU A 114 36.40 15.90 8.05
CA GLU A 114 36.43 17.07 8.91
C GLU A 114 35.01 17.62 9.17
N VAL A 115 34.18 17.69 8.14
CA VAL A 115 32.78 18.14 8.27
C VAL A 115 31.96 17.11 9.06
N SER A 116 32.08 15.82 8.75
CA SER A 116 31.39 14.76 9.52
C SER A 116 31.76 14.78 11.00
N ASP A 117 33.06 14.93 11.32
CA ASP A 117 33.53 15.00 12.72
C ASP A 117 32.96 16.23 13.43
N LEU A 118 32.85 17.38 12.73
CA LEU A 118 32.22 18.59 13.28
C LEU A 118 30.72 18.41 13.50
N GLN A 119 30.00 17.82 12.54
CA GLN A 119 28.57 17.52 12.68
C GLN A 119 28.30 16.57 13.86
N LEU A 120 29.06 15.49 13.99
CA LEU A 120 28.98 14.56 15.13
C LEU A 120 29.25 15.24 16.47
N LYS A 121 30.25 16.13 16.51
CA LYS A 121 30.58 16.90 17.73
C LYS A 121 29.42 17.83 18.10
N LEU A 122 28.95 18.68 17.15
CA LEU A 122 27.90 19.66 17.41
C LEU A 122 26.58 19.01 17.82
N ALA A 123 26.21 17.89 17.19
CA ALA A 123 25.03 17.11 17.54
C ALA A 123 25.17 16.46 18.93
N GLY A 124 26.29 15.78 19.19
CA GLY A 124 26.53 15.11 20.45
C GLY A 124 26.58 16.05 21.67
N GLU A 125 27.18 17.26 21.53
CA GLU A 125 27.15 18.29 22.55
C GLU A 125 25.73 18.76 22.93
N ARG A 126 24.75 18.54 22.07
CA ARG A 126 23.34 18.94 22.22
C ARG A 126 22.38 17.76 22.49
N GLY A 127 22.91 16.55 22.61
CA GLY A 127 22.11 15.35 22.81
C GLY A 127 21.33 14.89 21.58
N ILE A 128 21.65 15.46 20.41
CA ILE A 128 21.03 15.09 19.13
C ILE A 128 21.75 13.86 18.58
N LYS A 129 21.00 12.87 18.11
CA LYS A 129 21.54 11.68 17.46
C LYS A 129 21.78 11.90 15.97
N ILE A 130 22.65 11.11 15.38
CA ILE A 130 22.95 11.11 13.95
C ILE A 130 22.59 9.74 13.36
N VAL A 131 21.82 9.76 12.28
CA VAL A 131 21.64 8.63 11.38
C VAL A 131 22.51 8.89 10.16
N TYR A 132 23.44 7.98 9.89
CA TYR A 132 24.36 8.08 8.75
C TYR A 132 23.70 7.54 7.50
N SER A 133 23.57 8.37 6.47
CA SER A 133 23.08 7.90 5.16
C SER A 133 24.15 7.16 4.38
N CYS A 134 23.71 6.24 3.53
CA CYS A 134 24.57 5.57 2.56
C CYS A 134 25.26 6.61 1.65
N GLY A 135 26.56 6.49 1.51
CA GLY A 135 27.37 7.40 0.68
C GLY A 135 28.05 8.53 1.44
N VAL A 136 27.76 8.76 2.72
CA VAL A 136 28.57 9.62 3.56
C VAL A 136 30.01 9.12 3.56
N ASP A 137 30.99 10.01 3.56
CA ASP A 137 32.41 9.72 3.39
C ASP A 137 32.76 9.05 2.02
N GLY A 138 31.89 9.16 1.01
CA GLY A 138 32.11 8.59 -0.32
C GLY A 138 32.08 7.05 -0.35
N LYS A 139 31.55 6.42 0.70
CA LYS A 139 31.49 4.97 0.82
C LYS A 139 30.12 4.43 0.43
N ASN A 140 30.11 3.54 -0.55
CA ASN A 140 28.93 2.79 -0.93
C ASN A 140 28.88 1.47 -0.15
N LEU A 141 28.06 1.41 0.90
CA LEU A 141 27.93 0.26 1.79
C LEU A 141 27.53 -1.01 1.01
N MET A 142 26.70 -0.86 -0.01
CA MET A 142 26.20 -1.97 -0.83
C MET A 142 27.31 -2.67 -1.64
N ASN A 143 28.37 -1.96 -1.96
CA ASN A 143 29.50 -2.47 -2.75
C ASN A 143 30.68 -2.94 -1.88
N MET A 144 30.59 -2.84 -0.55
CA MET A 144 31.63 -3.33 0.34
C MET A 144 31.59 -4.86 0.46
N SER A 145 32.79 -5.47 0.61
CA SER A 145 32.82 -6.86 1.05
C SER A 145 32.33 -6.95 2.50
N GLU A 146 31.76 -8.08 2.88
CA GLU A 146 31.23 -8.28 4.23
C GLU A 146 32.23 -7.92 5.34
N SER A 147 33.49 -8.31 5.19
CA SER A 147 34.54 -7.99 6.16
C SER A 147 34.81 -6.48 6.26
N LYS A 148 34.89 -5.76 5.15
CA LYS A 148 35.09 -4.29 5.14
C LYS A 148 33.87 -3.55 5.69
N LEU A 149 32.66 -4.03 5.38
CA LEU A 149 31.43 -3.45 5.89
C LEU A 149 31.36 -3.62 7.41
N THR A 150 31.67 -4.82 7.93
CA THR A 150 31.69 -5.10 9.37
C THR A 150 32.72 -4.22 10.08
N GLU A 151 33.94 -4.10 9.54
CA GLU A 151 34.99 -3.22 10.10
C GLU A 151 34.51 -1.75 10.15
N TYR A 152 33.94 -1.24 9.05
CA TYR A 152 33.45 0.14 8.96
C TYR A 152 32.32 0.42 9.96
N LEU A 153 31.30 -0.44 10.01
CA LEU A 153 30.16 -0.27 10.91
C LEU A 153 30.56 -0.43 12.37
N THR A 154 31.52 -1.33 12.68
CA THR A 154 32.07 -1.49 14.02
C THR A 154 32.80 -0.22 14.46
N GLU A 155 33.49 0.45 13.54
CA GLU A 155 34.16 1.73 13.87
C GLU A 155 33.12 2.84 14.12
N LEU A 156 32.08 2.96 13.26
CA LEU A 156 31.00 3.93 13.46
C LEU A 156 30.28 3.72 14.81
N ALA A 157 30.02 2.48 15.18
CA ALA A 157 29.32 2.12 16.42
C ALA A 157 30.04 2.57 17.70
N LYS A 158 31.34 2.94 17.65
CA LYS A 158 32.06 3.47 18.77
C LYS A 158 31.66 4.90 19.14
N ASN A 159 31.03 5.61 18.22
CA ASN A 159 30.57 6.97 18.46
C ASN A 159 29.14 6.95 19.01
N PRO A 160 28.89 7.33 20.26
CA PRO A 160 27.58 7.27 20.90
C PRO A 160 26.56 8.26 20.30
N THR A 161 27.01 9.20 19.49
CA THR A 161 26.12 10.15 18.76
C THR A 161 25.44 9.46 17.58
N ILE A 162 26.07 8.41 17.00
CA ILE A 162 25.48 7.66 15.89
C ILE A 162 24.45 6.68 16.44
N SER A 163 23.20 6.81 16.02
CA SER A 163 22.08 5.95 16.45
C SER A 163 21.60 4.99 15.38
N GLY A 164 22.02 5.16 14.14
CA GLY A 164 21.56 4.30 13.05
C GLY A 164 22.20 4.58 11.71
N ILE A 165 21.83 3.78 10.74
CA ILE A 165 22.24 3.89 9.33
C ILE A 165 21.02 3.97 8.46
N HIS A 166 20.93 4.99 7.64
CA HIS A 166 20.06 5.04 6.47
C HIS A 166 20.77 4.29 5.35
N VAL A 167 20.38 3.03 5.15
CA VAL A 167 21.14 2.09 4.31
C VAL A 167 21.07 2.49 2.84
N ILE A 168 19.92 2.90 2.38
CA ILE A 168 19.64 3.29 0.99
C ILE A 168 18.38 4.13 0.95
N ASP A 169 18.38 5.09 0.07
CA ASP A 169 17.22 5.91 -0.27
C ASP A 169 16.44 5.26 -1.41
N GLU A 170 15.12 5.19 -1.30
CA GLU A 170 14.17 4.68 -2.29
C GLU A 170 14.62 3.33 -2.91
N PRO A 171 14.66 2.26 -2.12
CA PRO A 171 15.18 0.98 -2.58
C PRO A 171 14.28 0.27 -3.59
N ALA A 172 14.87 -0.29 -4.63
CA ALA A 172 14.18 -1.03 -5.67
C ALA A 172 14.34 -2.57 -5.60
N GLN A 173 15.18 -3.09 -4.68
CA GLN A 173 15.50 -4.53 -4.64
C GLN A 173 15.80 -5.03 -3.22
N PRO A 174 14.94 -5.92 -2.65
CA PRO A 174 15.06 -6.34 -1.25
C PRO A 174 16.31 -7.14 -0.93
N TRP A 175 16.73 -8.09 -1.79
CA TRP A 175 17.88 -8.97 -1.51
C TRP A 175 19.22 -8.25 -1.33
N THR A 176 19.35 -7.04 -1.86
CA THR A 176 20.57 -6.25 -1.70
C THR A 176 20.69 -5.72 -0.26
N TYR A 177 19.57 -5.41 0.40
CA TYR A 177 19.58 -4.90 1.77
C TYR A 177 19.77 -5.97 2.82
N ALA A 178 19.22 -7.16 2.58
CA ALA A 178 19.28 -8.26 3.55
C ALA A 178 20.71 -8.47 4.06
N LYS A 179 21.69 -8.45 3.16
CA LYS A 179 23.11 -8.57 3.49
C LYS A 179 23.61 -7.40 4.36
N VAL A 180 23.25 -6.18 3.98
CA VAL A 180 23.70 -4.97 4.70
C VAL A 180 23.06 -4.90 6.07
N CYS A 181 21.74 -5.09 6.16
CA CYS A 181 21.01 -5.09 7.41
C CYS A 181 21.48 -6.18 8.38
N ALA A 182 21.73 -7.41 7.89
CA ALA A 182 22.28 -8.48 8.69
C ALA A 182 23.69 -8.16 9.24
N THR A 183 24.51 -7.41 8.49
CA THR A 183 25.82 -6.95 8.93
C THR A 183 25.71 -5.84 9.96
N ILE A 184 24.78 -4.89 9.77
CA ILE A 184 24.46 -3.81 10.72
C ILE A 184 24.02 -4.38 12.07
N SER A 185 23.17 -5.39 12.08
CA SER A 185 22.74 -6.08 13.30
C SER A 185 23.91 -6.64 14.10
N LYS A 186 24.89 -7.28 13.43
CA LYS A 186 26.11 -7.77 14.07
C LYS A 186 26.92 -6.64 14.72
N CYS A 187 26.87 -5.44 14.17
CA CYS A 187 27.56 -4.26 14.72
C CYS A 187 26.72 -3.52 15.79
N ARG A 188 25.52 -3.98 16.09
CA ARG A 188 24.57 -3.36 17.03
C ARG A 188 24.21 -1.91 16.69
N LEU A 189 24.25 -1.55 15.42
CA LEU A 189 23.72 -0.30 14.93
C LEU A 189 22.24 -0.47 14.59
N MET A 190 21.45 0.59 14.83
CA MET A 190 20.04 0.58 14.43
C MET A 190 19.91 0.98 12.96
N PRO A 191 19.54 0.05 12.07
CA PRO A 191 19.34 0.39 10.68
C PRO A 191 18.07 1.20 10.51
N ARG A 192 18.10 2.18 9.60
CA ARG A 192 16.91 2.84 9.08
C ARG A 192 16.83 2.53 7.60
N LEU A 193 15.69 1.99 7.18
CA LEU A 193 15.39 1.73 5.79
C LEU A 193 14.28 2.67 5.33
N ASN A 194 14.49 3.27 4.19
CA ASN A 194 13.52 4.11 3.52
C ASN A 194 12.95 3.40 2.30
N PHE A 195 11.65 3.43 2.15
CA PHE A 195 10.95 2.85 1.01
C PHE A 195 10.09 3.91 0.34
N LEU A 196 10.03 3.90 -0.98
CA LEU A 196 9.04 4.62 -1.74
C LEU A 196 7.67 4.01 -1.50
N PRO A 197 6.74 4.77 -0.95
CA PRO A 197 5.51 4.17 -0.49
C PRO A 197 4.53 3.96 -1.61
N TYR A 198 4.50 4.74 -2.58
CA TYR A 198 3.19 5.05 -2.96
C TYR A 198 2.87 5.04 -4.44
N PHE A 199 3.68 5.51 -5.24
CA PHE A 199 3.46 5.43 -6.67
C PHE A 199 3.75 4.03 -7.18
N ALA A 200 3.45 3.10 -6.33
CA ALA A 200 3.61 1.70 -6.51
C ALA A 200 3.01 1.20 -7.82
N THR A 201 1.87 1.75 -8.21
CA THR A 201 1.16 1.33 -9.41
C THR A 201 1.92 1.53 -10.71
N TRP A 202 2.94 2.39 -10.73
CA TRP A 202 3.75 2.57 -11.94
C TRP A 202 5.25 2.33 -11.77
N VAL A 203 5.74 2.29 -10.52
CA VAL A 203 7.15 1.99 -10.20
C VAL A 203 7.27 0.61 -9.54
N PHE A 204 6.31 0.25 -8.68
CA PHE A 204 6.25 -1.01 -7.96
C PHE A 204 4.81 -1.50 -7.90
N GLU A 205 4.38 -2.35 -8.84
CA GLU A 205 3.06 -2.98 -8.83
C GLU A 205 2.79 -3.77 -7.54
N ASN A 206 3.85 -4.13 -6.79
CA ASN A 206 3.81 -4.90 -5.56
C ASN A 206 4.58 -4.21 -4.42
N TYR A 207 4.24 -2.98 -4.09
CA TYR A 207 4.96 -2.26 -3.06
C TYR A 207 4.86 -2.92 -1.67
N GLN A 208 3.66 -3.31 -1.24
CA GLN A 208 3.47 -3.98 0.05
C GLN A 208 4.24 -5.31 0.11
N GLY A 209 4.11 -6.17 -0.90
CA GLY A 209 4.88 -7.41 -0.98
C GLY A 209 6.38 -7.18 -0.98
N PHE A 210 6.86 -6.14 -1.66
CA PHE A 210 8.26 -5.74 -1.62
C PHE A 210 8.73 -5.39 -0.21
N VAL A 211 7.95 -4.61 0.55
CA VAL A 211 8.26 -4.25 1.94
C VAL A 211 8.24 -5.50 2.83
N GLU A 212 7.23 -6.33 2.73
CA GLU A 212 7.09 -7.56 3.51
C GLU A 212 8.21 -8.56 3.19
N ASP A 213 8.52 -8.79 1.92
CA ASP A 213 9.62 -9.66 1.50
C ASP A 213 10.97 -9.15 2.03
N THR A 214 11.16 -7.83 2.08
CA THR A 214 12.37 -7.23 2.66
C THR A 214 12.47 -7.51 4.16
N ILE A 215 11.36 -7.41 4.91
CA ILE A 215 11.34 -7.75 6.35
C ILE A 215 11.65 -9.24 6.55
N VAL A 216 11.01 -10.12 5.78
CA VAL A 216 11.22 -11.57 5.87
C VAL A 216 12.67 -11.94 5.51
N ALA A 217 13.21 -11.38 4.43
CA ALA A 217 14.58 -11.67 3.97
C ALA A 217 15.65 -11.12 4.90
N THR A 218 15.39 -10.00 5.56
CA THR A 218 16.34 -9.28 6.41
C THR A 218 16.28 -9.75 7.86
N GLY A 219 15.11 -10.11 8.36
CA GLY A 219 14.80 -10.36 9.77
C GLY A 219 14.32 -9.06 10.44
N LYS A 220 13.18 -9.12 11.14
CA LYS A 220 12.54 -7.98 11.79
C LYS A 220 13.46 -7.25 12.79
N GLU A 221 14.32 -8.00 13.45
CA GLU A 221 15.27 -7.51 14.45
C GLU A 221 16.35 -6.58 13.87
N ASN A 222 16.48 -6.53 12.56
CA ASN A 222 17.44 -5.67 11.86
C ASN A 222 16.87 -4.29 11.50
N PHE A 223 15.58 -4.07 11.75
CA PHE A 223 14.94 -2.78 11.51
C PHE A 223 14.85 -1.98 12.80
N GLY A 224 15.53 -0.82 12.86
CA GLY A 224 15.25 0.19 13.88
C GLY A 224 13.88 0.83 13.65
N TYR A 225 13.62 1.21 12.39
CA TYR A 225 12.33 1.68 11.88
C TYR A 225 12.17 1.28 10.41
N LEU A 226 10.95 0.94 10.03
CA LEU A 226 10.53 0.85 8.65
C LEU A 226 9.90 2.20 8.27
N SER A 227 10.56 2.98 7.43
CA SER A 227 10.10 4.33 7.06
C SER A 227 9.67 4.40 5.59
N TYR A 228 8.79 5.35 5.31
CA TYR A 228 8.37 5.72 3.97
C TYR A 228 8.29 7.24 3.83
N ASP A 229 8.30 7.71 2.60
CA ASP A 229 8.11 9.11 2.28
C ASP A 229 6.91 9.31 1.37
N GLN A 230 6.13 10.33 1.69
CA GLN A 230 4.98 10.80 0.92
C GLN A 230 4.70 12.25 1.26
N TYR A 231 4.34 13.04 0.25
CA TYR A 231 4.14 14.48 0.37
C TYR A 231 2.73 14.88 -0.05
N PRO A 232 1.74 14.83 0.89
CA PRO A 232 0.31 14.87 0.57
C PRO A 232 -0.25 16.25 0.22
N PHE A 233 0.59 17.29 0.10
CA PHE A 233 0.14 18.64 -0.23
C PHE A 233 0.69 19.12 -1.57
N PRO A 234 0.15 18.63 -2.70
CA PRO A 234 0.57 19.03 -4.03
C PRO A 234 0.14 20.48 -4.33
N TYR A 235 0.67 21.07 -5.40
CA TYR A 235 0.22 22.37 -5.88
C TYR A 235 -1.24 22.36 -6.35
N TYR A 236 -1.70 21.22 -6.90
CA TYR A 236 -3.05 21.05 -7.44
C TYR A 236 -3.65 19.73 -6.98
N GLY A 237 -4.89 19.79 -6.49
CA GLY A 237 -5.59 18.62 -5.98
C GLY A 237 -5.20 18.26 -4.54
N GLY A 238 -5.58 17.06 -4.09
CA GLY A 238 -5.16 16.43 -2.86
C GLY A 238 -4.37 15.16 -3.17
N ASP A 239 -3.80 14.54 -2.14
CA ASP A 239 -3.21 13.21 -2.26
C ASP A 239 -4.24 12.16 -1.82
N PRO A 240 -4.84 11.40 -2.74
CA PRO A 240 -5.85 10.41 -2.39
C PRO A 240 -5.25 9.20 -1.65
N ASP A 241 -3.94 8.99 -1.72
CA ASP A 241 -3.28 7.77 -1.24
C ASP A 241 -2.63 7.94 0.15
N MET A 242 -2.72 9.11 0.78
CA MET A 242 -2.14 9.37 2.11
C MET A 242 -2.59 8.32 3.14
N PHE A 243 -3.90 8.07 3.23
CA PHE A 243 -4.44 7.14 4.21
C PHE A 243 -4.21 5.68 3.84
N TYR A 244 -4.15 5.36 2.56
CA TYR A 244 -3.72 4.05 2.09
C TYR A 244 -2.31 3.71 2.62
N ASN A 245 -1.35 4.59 2.43
CA ASN A 245 0.02 4.37 2.89
C ASN A 245 0.13 4.34 4.42
N LEU A 246 -0.56 5.25 5.13
CA LEU A 246 -0.60 5.22 6.60
C LEU A 246 -1.16 3.89 7.12
N ASN A 247 -2.26 3.40 6.54
CA ASN A 247 -2.85 2.13 6.94
C ASN A 247 -1.95 0.94 6.61
N LEU A 248 -1.33 0.95 5.43
CA LEU A 248 -0.39 -0.09 5.01
C LEU A 248 0.76 -0.25 6.00
N PHE A 249 1.42 0.86 6.39
CA PHE A 249 2.52 0.82 7.34
C PHE A 249 2.07 0.47 8.76
N ARG A 250 0.87 0.90 9.17
CA ARG A 250 0.25 0.45 10.42
C ARG A 250 0.09 -1.06 10.45
N GLU A 251 -0.53 -1.65 9.43
CA GLU A 251 -0.77 -3.09 9.34
C GLU A 251 0.52 -3.90 9.28
N ILE A 252 1.49 -3.47 8.47
CA ILE A 252 2.81 -4.12 8.40
C ILE A 252 3.53 -4.01 9.76
N GLY A 253 3.52 -2.83 10.38
CA GLY A 253 4.16 -2.61 11.69
C GLY A 253 3.60 -3.52 12.77
N LEU A 254 2.26 -3.67 12.84
CA LEU A 254 1.58 -4.57 13.77
C LEU A 254 1.88 -6.05 13.45
N LYS A 255 1.77 -6.43 12.18
CA LYS A 255 1.96 -7.82 11.72
C LYS A 255 3.36 -8.36 12.02
N TYR A 256 4.39 -7.55 11.77
CA TYR A 256 5.79 -7.96 11.94
C TYR A 256 6.42 -7.47 13.25
N ASP A 257 5.68 -6.71 14.05
CA ASP A 257 6.20 -6.07 15.27
C ASP A 257 7.48 -5.24 14.97
N VAL A 258 7.38 -4.37 13.97
CA VAL A 258 8.43 -3.47 13.52
C VAL A 258 7.95 -2.02 13.69
N PRO A 259 8.68 -1.15 14.40
CA PRO A 259 8.31 0.25 14.49
C PRO A 259 8.32 0.92 13.12
N THR A 260 7.30 1.72 12.83
CA THR A 260 7.16 2.42 11.55
C THR A 260 7.40 3.91 11.70
N ALA A 261 7.84 4.54 10.60
CA ALA A 261 8.19 5.95 10.52
C ALA A 261 7.76 6.53 9.17
N PHE A 262 7.76 7.85 9.07
CA PHE A 262 7.39 8.54 7.83
C PHE A 262 8.05 9.92 7.72
N TYR A 263 8.02 10.49 6.50
CA TYR A 263 8.54 11.81 6.25
C TYR A 263 7.43 12.87 6.25
N ILE A 264 7.72 14.01 6.86
CA ILE A 264 6.81 15.15 6.97
C ILE A 264 7.18 16.19 5.93
N GLN A 265 6.23 16.57 5.10
CA GLN A 265 6.42 17.62 4.11
C GLN A 265 6.62 18.97 4.76
N SER A 266 7.78 19.61 4.55
CA SER A 266 8.12 20.93 5.09
C SER A 266 8.79 21.87 4.08
N ILE A 267 8.94 21.43 2.83
CA ILE A 267 9.49 22.20 1.72
C ILE A 267 8.52 22.13 0.54
N GLY A 268 8.60 23.08 -0.41
CA GLY A 268 8.00 22.94 -1.72
C GLY A 268 9.03 22.60 -2.78
N GLU A 269 8.64 21.77 -3.75
CA GLU A 269 9.45 21.40 -4.90
C GLU A 269 8.76 21.81 -6.20
N GLY A 270 9.39 22.71 -6.92
CA GLY A 270 8.89 23.41 -8.10
C GLY A 270 8.01 22.63 -9.06
N GLY A 271 6.69 22.66 -8.84
CA GLY A 271 5.67 22.07 -9.70
C GLY A 271 5.06 20.74 -9.19
N ASN A 272 5.70 20.05 -8.25
CA ASN A 272 5.20 18.80 -7.71
C ASN A 272 4.36 19.06 -6.45
N PHE A 273 4.98 19.52 -5.39
CA PHE A 273 4.30 19.83 -4.14
C PHE A 273 4.73 21.19 -3.59
N ARG A 274 3.87 21.84 -2.82
CA ARG A 274 4.07 23.14 -2.22
C ARG A 274 4.59 23.04 -0.78
N ARG A 275 5.16 24.10 -0.25
CA ARG A 275 5.46 24.19 1.18
C ARG A 275 4.15 24.11 1.99
N THR A 276 4.19 23.39 3.09
CA THR A 276 3.12 23.31 4.08
C THR A 276 3.15 24.51 5.04
N ASN A 277 2.02 24.78 5.68
CA ASN A 277 1.89 25.68 6.81
C ASN A 277 1.81 24.92 8.14
N GLY A 278 1.82 25.61 9.27
CA GLY A 278 1.82 25.00 10.59
C GLY A 278 0.62 24.07 10.87
N GLY A 279 -0.58 24.42 10.38
CA GLY A 279 -1.76 23.57 10.54
C GLY A 279 -1.66 22.27 9.71
N GLU A 280 -1.12 22.37 8.49
CA GLU A 280 -0.90 21.19 7.63
C GLU A 280 0.20 20.28 8.18
N ILE A 281 1.29 20.84 8.71
CA ILE A 281 2.33 20.08 9.40
C ILE A 281 1.72 19.34 10.60
N ARG A 282 0.96 20.06 11.44
CA ARG A 282 0.29 19.45 12.62
C ARG A 282 -0.68 18.35 12.21
N TYR A 283 -1.44 18.54 11.13
CA TYR A 283 -2.33 17.51 10.59
C TYR A 283 -1.56 16.27 10.12
N HIS A 284 -0.50 16.46 9.34
CA HIS A 284 0.30 15.34 8.82
C HIS A 284 0.96 14.54 9.94
N THR A 285 1.56 15.23 10.94
CA THR A 285 2.15 14.58 12.12
C THR A 285 1.09 13.86 12.97
N SER A 286 -0.04 14.53 13.23
CA SER A 286 -1.14 13.94 14.01
C SER A 286 -1.76 12.72 13.34
N ALA A 287 -1.93 12.76 12.02
CA ALA A 287 -2.44 11.63 11.25
C ALA A 287 -1.48 10.43 11.33
N GLY A 288 -0.18 10.64 11.15
CA GLY A 288 0.81 9.57 11.29
C GLY A 288 0.80 8.93 12.69
N LEU A 289 0.71 9.74 13.74
CA LEU A 289 0.63 9.25 15.11
C LEU A 289 -0.66 8.48 15.39
N ALA A 290 -1.80 8.92 14.82
CA ALA A 290 -3.07 8.20 14.92
C ALA A 290 -3.03 6.83 14.23
N TYR A 291 -2.21 6.68 13.18
CA TYR A 291 -1.94 5.40 12.55
C TYR A 291 -0.80 4.61 13.23
N GLY A 292 -0.32 5.06 14.39
CA GLY A 292 0.60 4.31 15.23
C GLY A 292 2.08 4.43 14.83
N LEU A 293 2.47 5.37 13.96
CA LEU A 293 3.85 5.58 13.57
C LEU A 293 4.67 6.11 14.76
N LYS A 294 5.94 5.68 14.88
CA LYS A 294 6.77 5.85 16.08
C LYS A 294 7.96 6.81 15.88
N SER A 295 8.18 7.25 14.65
CA SER A 295 9.21 8.22 14.31
C SER A 295 8.79 9.02 13.09
N MET A 296 9.30 10.24 12.96
CA MET A 296 9.04 11.11 11.83
C MET A 296 10.28 11.92 11.47
N THR A 297 10.43 12.26 10.19
CA THR A 297 11.55 13.02 9.68
C THR A 297 11.04 14.17 8.79
N TYR A 298 11.42 15.40 9.07
CA TYR A 298 11.05 16.55 8.24
C TYR A 298 11.82 16.54 6.92
N PHE A 299 11.11 16.54 5.81
CA PHE A 299 11.63 16.76 4.46
C PHE A 299 11.23 18.15 4.00
N THR A 300 12.12 19.16 4.17
CA THR A 300 13.49 19.14 4.67
C THR A 300 13.71 20.18 5.76
N TRP A 301 14.83 20.08 6.49
CA TRP A 301 15.24 21.17 7.38
C TRP A 301 15.81 22.34 6.60
N TRP A 302 16.80 22.06 5.75
CA TRP A 302 17.47 23.08 4.95
C TRP A 302 16.86 23.19 3.56
N THR A 303 16.64 24.42 3.08
CA THR A 303 16.15 24.67 1.73
C THR A 303 17.23 24.43 0.69
N THR A 304 16.93 23.67 -0.34
CA THR A 304 17.80 23.50 -1.51
C THR A 304 17.70 24.70 -2.46
N GLY A 305 18.72 24.88 -3.31
CA GLY A 305 18.81 26.02 -4.23
C GLY A 305 17.81 26.06 -5.41
N PHE A 306 16.81 25.16 -5.42
CA PHE A 306 15.84 25.01 -6.53
C PHE A 306 14.42 25.50 -6.18
N CYS A 307 14.22 26.07 -4.99
CA CYS A 307 12.92 26.52 -4.51
C CYS A 307 12.75 28.03 -4.64
N ASP A 308 11.54 28.47 -4.94
CA ASP A 308 11.12 29.86 -4.75
C ASP A 308 11.03 30.20 -3.25
N GLU A 309 11.14 31.48 -2.88
CA GLU A 309 11.07 31.91 -1.47
C GLU A 309 9.80 31.43 -0.73
N LYS A 310 8.67 31.39 -1.44
CA LYS A 310 7.40 30.87 -0.89
C LYS A 310 7.44 29.40 -0.50
N ASP A 311 8.36 28.64 -1.09
CA ASP A 311 8.50 27.18 -0.93
C ASP A 311 9.69 26.80 -0.03
N TYR A 312 10.38 27.79 0.59
CA TYR A 312 11.50 27.50 1.50
C TYR A 312 11.09 26.60 2.66
N ALA A 313 11.96 25.64 2.97
CA ALA A 313 11.85 24.71 4.08
C ALA A 313 11.87 25.41 5.46
N ILE A 314 12.16 24.69 6.52
CA ILE A 314 12.25 25.21 7.90
C ILE A 314 13.35 26.27 8.01
N ILE A 315 14.48 26.06 7.35
CA ILE A 315 15.59 27.03 7.22
C ILE A 315 15.77 27.40 5.75
N SER A 316 15.87 28.70 5.47
CA SER A 316 16.10 29.23 4.11
C SER A 316 17.50 28.88 3.59
N PRO A 317 17.77 29.00 2.26
CA PRO A 317 19.10 28.78 1.69
C PRO A 317 20.18 29.73 2.24
N TYR A 318 19.76 30.82 2.90
CA TYR A 318 20.63 31.83 3.51
C TYR A 318 20.85 31.63 5.01
N GLY A 319 20.50 30.45 5.57
CA GLY A 319 20.64 30.14 6.97
C GLY A 319 19.72 30.92 7.91
N LYS A 320 18.51 31.31 7.45
CA LYS A 320 17.52 32.05 8.24
C LYS A 320 16.32 31.16 8.54
N LYS A 321 15.78 31.31 9.74
CA LYS A 321 14.49 30.70 10.12
C LYS A 321 13.38 31.21 9.19
N THR A 322 12.59 30.31 8.66
CA THR A 322 11.37 30.66 7.90
C THR A 322 10.17 30.78 8.83
N SER A 323 8.99 31.11 8.27
CA SER A 323 7.78 31.28 9.06
C SER A 323 7.33 30.00 9.77
N ILE A 324 7.64 28.80 9.23
CA ILE A 324 7.22 27.52 9.82
C ILE A 324 8.15 27.00 10.93
N TYR A 325 9.29 27.64 11.21
CA TYR A 325 10.21 27.20 12.25
C TYR A 325 9.56 27.15 13.64
N ASN A 326 8.80 28.20 14.01
CA ASN A 326 8.13 28.23 15.31
C ASN A 326 6.97 27.24 15.38
N ASP A 327 6.24 27.07 14.25
CA ASP A 327 5.18 26.05 14.17
C ASP A 327 5.74 24.64 14.43
N VAL A 328 6.85 24.28 13.77
CA VAL A 328 7.55 23.00 13.98
C VAL A 328 7.96 22.85 15.43
N LYS A 329 8.61 23.86 16.03
CA LYS A 329 9.03 23.83 17.43
C LYS A 329 7.88 23.57 18.40
N GLU A 330 6.71 24.19 18.19
CA GLU A 330 5.52 24.02 19.04
C GLU A 330 4.90 22.63 18.83
N ILE A 331 4.76 22.19 17.58
CA ILE A 331 4.20 20.88 17.24
C ILE A 331 5.05 19.75 17.85
N ASP A 332 6.36 19.84 17.72
CA ASP A 332 7.29 18.83 18.23
C ASP A 332 7.30 18.81 19.76
N ALA A 333 7.17 19.96 20.42
CA ALA A 333 7.02 20.02 21.88
C ALA A 333 5.74 19.35 22.36
N ASP A 334 4.62 19.56 21.65
CA ASP A 334 3.34 18.92 21.97
C ASP A 334 3.41 17.40 21.79
N ILE A 335 4.04 16.92 20.70
CA ILE A 335 4.25 15.50 20.44
C ILE A 335 5.14 14.86 21.53
N LEU A 336 6.29 15.46 21.82
CA LEU A 336 7.24 14.91 22.81
C LEU A 336 6.67 14.87 24.23
N ARG A 337 5.69 15.73 24.54
CA ARG A 337 5.02 15.76 25.85
C ARG A 337 4.28 14.44 26.12
N VAL A 338 3.67 13.85 25.10
CA VAL A 338 2.92 12.58 25.19
C VAL A 338 3.64 11.43 24.49
N GLY A 339 4.80 11.69 23.93
CA GLY A 339 5.47 10.79 23.00
C GLY A 339 5.93 9.47 23.64
N ARG A 340 6.27 9.45 24.95
CA ARG A 340 6.59 8.18 25.64
C ARG A 340 5.37 7.27 25.72
N LEU A 341 4.20 7.82 25.95
CA LEU A 341 2.96 7.06 25.90
C LEU A 341 2.68 6.59 24.46
N LEU A 342 2.68 7.50 23.47
CA LEU A 342 2.46 7.15 22.07
C LEU A 342 3.45 6.09 21.55
N ARG A 343 4.66 6.04 22.07
CA ARG A 343 5.66 5.04 21.72
C ARG A 343 5.22 3.62 22.07
N ARG A 344 4.40 3.47 23.12
CA ARG A 344 3.89 2.20 23.62
C ARG A 344 2.54 1.82 23.00
N LEU A 345 1.78 2.80 22.48
CA LEU A 345 0.42 2.57 21.96
C LEU A 345 0.46 1.93 20.58
N ASP A 346 -0.23 0.82 20.40
CA ASP A 346 -0.52 0.23 19.11
C ASP A 346 -1.87 0.74 18.57
N ALA A 347 -1.88 1.26 17.36
CA ALA A 347 -3.09 1.69 16.68
C ALA A 347 -3.77 0.47 16.04
N LEU A 348 -4.66 -0.17 16.78
CA LEU A 348 -5.28 -1.42 16.38
C LEU A 348 -6.33 -1.23 15.29
N GLU A 349 -7.17 -0.18 15.42
CA GLU A 349 -8.18 0.18 14.43
C GLU A 349 -8.20 1.69 14.21
N VAL A 350 -8.42 2.14 12.98
CA VAL A 350 -8.52 3.55 12.63
C VAL A 350 -9.77 3.80 11.80
N TYR A 351 -10.57 4.77 12.20
CA TYR A 351 -11.83 5.15 11.57
C TYR A 351 -11.84 6.64 11.22
N HIS A 352 -12.70 7.02 10.28
CA HIS A 352 -12.93 8.40 9.89
C HIS A 352 -14.41 8.74 10.00
N THR A 353 -14.74 9.96 10.41
CA THR A 353 -16.14 10.41 10.43
C THR A 353 -16.65 10.74 9.03
N ASN A 354 -15.78 11.25 8.15
CA ASN A 354 -16.06 11.53 6.74
C ASN A 354 -14.75 11.60 5.93
N GLY A 355 -14.87 11.62 4.62
CA GLY A 355 -13.79 11.75 3.63
C GLY A 355 -14.25 11.16 2.29
N ASP A 356 -13.52 11.49 1.23
CA ASP A 356 -13.75 10.94 -0.12
C ASP A 356 -12.53 10.08 -0.54
N GLU A 357 -11.60 9.85 0.39
CA GLU A 357 -10.38 9.11 0.14
C GLU A 357 -10.64 7.60 0.07
N SER A 358 -9.93 6.89 -0.77
CA SER A 358 -9.92 5.44 -0.78
C SER A 358 -9.29 4.86 0.49
N ASP A 359 -9.67 3.63 0.83
CA ASP A 359 -9.08 2.84 1.92
C ASP A 359 -9.28 3.37 3.34
N ILE A 360 -10.26 4.24 3.56
CA ILE A 360 -10.67 4.65 4.91
C ILE A 360 -11.89 3.86 5.38
N ARG A 361 -11.89 3.52 6.67
CA ARG A 361 -13.05 2.93 7.33
C ARG A 361 -13.86 4.04 7.98
N TYR A 362 -15.19 4.00 7.85
CA TYR A 362 -16.06 4.98 8.46
C TYR A 362 -16.50 4.55 9.85
N CYS A 363 -16.49 5.52 10.79
CA CYS A 363 -17.05 5.29 12.11
C CYS A 363 -18.58 5.39 12.10
N ASN A 364 -19.18 4.69 13.05
CA ASN A 364 -20.57 4.83 13.45
C ASN A 364 -20.67 4.67 14.97
N GLU A 365 -21.85 4.82 15.54
CA GLU A 365 -22.08 4.73 16.98
C GLU A 365 -21.82 3.35 17.60
N ASN A 366 -21.57 2.31 16.77
CA ASN A 366 -21.37 0.94 17.25
C ASN A 366 -19.90 0.48 17.17
N ASN A 367 -19.04 1.20 16.41
CA ASN A 367 -17.65 0.78 16.19
C ASN A 367 -16.59 1.71 16.78
N VAL A 368 -17.00 2.78 17.46
CA VAL A 368 -16.10 3.68 18.20
C VAL A 368 -16.68 4.03 19.55
N PRO A 369 -15.87 4.25 20.60
CA PRO A 369 -16.36 4.60 21.94
C PRO A 369 -16.79 6.06 22.06
N LEU A 370 -16.35 6.91 21.15
CA LEU A 370 -16.69 8.33 21.06
C LEU A 370 -17.10 8.64 19.64
N TYR A 371 -18.36 9.00 19.45
CA TYR A 371 -18.95 9.23 18.14
C TYR A 371 -19.48 10.66 17.99
N THR A 372 -19.21 11.27 16.85
CA THR A 372 -19.89 12.48 16.39
C THR A 372 -20.33 12.29 14.94
N PRO A 373 -21.56 12.69 14.56
CA PRO A 373 -22.00 12.65 13.19
C PRO A 373 -21.06 13.47 12.27
N PRO A 374 -20.89 13.07 11.02
CA PRO A 374 -20.10 13.85 10.06
C PRO A 374 -20.76 15.21 9.83
N GLU A 375 -20.02 16.29 10.08
CA GLU A 375 -20.45 17.66 9.84
C GLU A 375 -19.45 18.39 8.93
N GLY A 376 -19.95 18.98 7.85
CA GLY A 376 -19.15 19.79 6.93
C GLY A 376 -18.19 18.97 6.08
N LYS A 377 -17.21 19.64 5.49
CA LYS A 377 -16.20 19.04 4.61
C LYS A 377 -15.15 18.24 5.35
N TYR A 378 -14.76 18.69 6.55
CA TYR A 378 -13.69 18.08 7.33
C TYR A 378 -14.27 17.31 8.51
N GLY A 379 -13.82 16.08 8.69
CA GLY A 379 -14.19 15.20 9.79
C GLY A 379 -13.08 15.04 10.82
N PHE A 380 -13.08 13.88 11.42
CA PHE A 380 -12.08 13.44 12.40
C PHE A 380 -11.51 12.09 11.99
N ILE A 381 -10.25 11.84 12.37
CA ILE A 381 -9.69 10.49 12.45
C ILE A 381 -9.90 10.02 13.88
N ILE A 382 -10.39 8.82 14.08
CA ILE A 382 -10.58 8.18 15.38
C ILE A 382 -9.79 6.89 15.40
N SER A 383 -8.71 6.88 16.17
CA SER A 383 -7.82 5.72 16.32
C SER A 383 -8.08 5.03 17.65
N LEU A 384 -8.32 3.73 17.62
CA LEU A 384 -8.44 2.87 18.78
C LEU A 384 -7.08 2.24 19.03
N MET A 385 -6.54 2.49 20.21
CA MET A 385 -5.18 2.12 20.56
C MET A 385 -5.11 1.33 21.85
N GLU A 386 -4.12 0.45 21.96
CA GLU A 386 -3.82 -0.30 23.18
C GLU A 386 -2.38 -0.05 23.62
N ASP A 387 -2.19 0.09 24.92
CA ASP A 387 -0.85 0.17 25.52
C ASP A 387 -0.25 -1.22 25.69
N ARG A 388 0.83 -1.52 24.97
CA ARG A 388 1.55 -2.81 25.00
C ARG A 388 1.99 -3.25 26.40
N GLU A 389 2.22 -2.31 27.33
CA GLU A 389 2.72 -2.63 28.67
C GLU A 389 1.59 -2.89 29.66
N THR A 390 0.47 -2.17 29.52
CA THR A 390 -0.62 -2.21 30.50
C THR A 390 -1.89 -2.88 29.98
N GLY A 391 -2.03 -3.05 28.66
CA GLY A 391 -3.26 -3.52 28.04
C GLY A 391 -4.41 -2.53 28.15
N ARG A 392 -4.14 -1.25 28.49
CA ARG A 392 -5.18 -0.22 28.60
C ARG A 392 -5.51 0.34 27.22
N ASP A 393 -6.80 0.56 26.99
CA ASP A 393 -7.31 1.15 25.77
C ASP A 393 -7.21 2.69 25.77
N TYR A 394 -6.91 3.22 24.59
CA TYR A 394 -6.83 4.65 24.31
C TYR A 394 -7.57 5.00 23.03
N VAL A 395 -8.04 6.24 22.97
CA VAL A 395 -8.62 6.83 21.75
C VAL A 395 -7.82 8.06 21.38
N MET A 396 -7.28 8.10 20.17
CA MET A 396 -6.71 9.32 19.62
C MET A 396 -7.63 9.89 18.57
N ILE A 397 -8.07 11.14 18.74
CA ILE A 397 -8.96 11.84 17.81
C ILE A 397 -8.20 12.98 17.17
N VAL A 398 -8.14 13.02 15.84
CA VAL A 398 -7.45 14.05 15.05
C VAL A 398 -8.46 14.90 14.29
N ASN A 399 -8.33 16.21 14.39
CA ASN A 399 -9.09 17.17 13.60
C ASN A 399 -8.56 17.21 12.15
N LYS A 400 -9.36 16.77 11.18
CA LYS A 400 -8.99 16.85 9.74
C LYS A 400 -9.03 18.28 9.18
N ASP A 401 -9.64 19.26 9.90
CA ASP A 401 -9.56 20.66 9.54
C ASP A 401 -8.24 21.25 10.03
N TYR A 402 -7.26 21.30 9.13
CA TYR A 402 -5.95 21.88 9.40
C TYR A 402 -5.93 23.43 9.27
N THR A 403 -7.10 24.05 9.02
CA THR A 403 -7.25 25.49 8.89
C THR A 403 -7.86 26.13 10.13
N ASN A 404 -8.80 25.44 10.77
CA ASN A 404 -9.58 25.99 11.88
C ASN A 404 -9.51 25.11 13.13
N SER A 405 -9.47 25.78 14.30
CA SER A 405 -9.74 25.13 15.59
C SER A 405 -11.20 24.70 15.63
N ARG A 406 -11.46 23.58 16.28
CA ARG A 406 -12.82 23.05 16.43
C ARG A 406 -13.13 22.73 17.88
N ARG A 407 -14.37 23.00 18.28
CA ARG A 407 -14.95 22.53 19.52
C ARG A 407 -16.14 21.65 19.19
N CYS A 408 -16.03 20.36 19.50
CA CYS A 408 -17.03 19.36 19.13
C CYS A 408 -17.50 18.56 20.31
N GLU A 409 -18.81 18.24 20.30
CA GLU A 409 -19.44 17.32 21.24
C GLU A 409 -19.44 15.92 20.65
N PHE A 410 -18.97 14.95 21.43
CA PHE A 410 -18.99 13.53 21.10
C PHE A 410 -19.96 12.81 22.03
N SER A 411 -20.78 11.94 21.48
CA SER A 411 -21.57 10.98 22.24
C SER A 411 -20.65 9.87 22.73
N VAL A 412 -20.73 9.53 24.01
CA VAL A 412 -20.07 8.37 24.60
C VAL A 412 -20.91 7.14 24.24
N THR A 413 -20.29 6.22 23.47
CA THR A 413 -20.93 4.99 23.03
C THR A 413 -20.38 3.82 23.83
N GLY A 414 -21.22 2.83 24.09
CA GLY A 414 -20.80 1.65 24.86
C GLY A 414 -20.72 1.88 26.37
N THR A 415 -19.82 1.14 27.01
CA THR A 415 -19.73 1.02 28.46
C THR A 415 -18.45 1.59 29.04
N LEU A 416 -18.05 2.80 28.60
CA LEU A 416 -16.94 3.47 29.25
C LEU A 416 -17.27 3.77 30.70
N SER A 417 -16.41 3.31 31.60
CA SER A 417 -16.57 3.59 33.04
C SER A 417 -15.91 4.94 33.39
N HIS A 418 -14.75 5.22 32.82
CA HIS A 418 -13.98 6.42 32.98
C HIS A 418 -13.34 6.86 31.67
N LEU A 419 -13.10 8.16 31.56
CA LEU A 419 -12.38 8.74 30.40
C LEU A 419 -11.44 9.83 30.93
N TYR A 420 -10.18 9.78 30.49
CA TYR A 420 -9.15 10.73 30.92
C TYR A 420 -8.53 11.41 29.70
N ASP A 421 -8.50 12.73 29.69
CA ASP A 421 -7.69 13.51 28.75
C ASP A 421 -6.23 13.46 29.17
N CYS A 422 -5.36 12.92 28.31
CA CYS A 422 -3.93 12.83 28.54
C CYS A 422 -3.09 13.63 27.53
N THR A 423 -3.73 14.45 26.70
CA THR A 423 -3.07 15.31 25.71
C THR A 423 -2.03 16.27 26.32
N GLY A 424 -2.28 16.70 27.57
CA GLY A 424 -1.38 17.59 28.34
C GLY A 424 -0.14 16.93 28.95
N GLY A 425 0.01 15.60 28.84
CA GLY A 425 1.08 14.86 29.51
C GLY A 425 0.75 14.50 30.98
N GLU A 426 -0.49 14.52 31.32
CA GLU A 426 -1.05 14.08 32.59
C GLU A 426 -2.44 13.51 32.37
N TYR A 427 -2.94 12.67 33.29
CA TYR A 427 -4.30 12.14 33.19
C TYR A 427 -5.27 13.06 33.90
N ARG A 428 -6.20 13.64 33.15
CA ARG A 428 -7.27 14.51 33.65
C ARG A 428 -8.61 13.86 33.36
N GLU A 429 -9.32 13.43 34.43
CA GLU A 429 -10.63 12.82 34.29
C GLU A 429 -11.66 13.78 33.65
N LEU A 430 -12.45 13.26 32.73
CA LEU A 430 -13.50 13.95 32.03
C LEU A 430 -14.87 13.46 32.56
N ASP A 431 -15.80 14.39 32.77
CA ASP A 431 -17.20 14.04 33.16
C ASP A 431 -17.94 13.50 31.92
N ILE A 432 -18.22 12.21 31.94
CA ILE A 432 -19.00 11.49 30.92
C ILE A 432 -20.39 11.08 31.42
N SER A 433 -20.80 11.52 32.59
CA SER A 433 -22.09 11.13 33.23
C SER A 433 -23.33 11.49 32.41
N SER A 434 -23.21 12.52 31.54
CA SER A 434 -24.26 12.92 30.60
C SER A 434 -24.37 12.05 29.34
N GLY A 435 -23.47 11.09 29.16
CA GLY A 435 -23.29 10.34 27.90
C GLY A 435 -22.67 11.15 26.78
N LYS A 436 -22.06 12.31 27.11
CA LYS A 436 -21.42 13.20 26.13
C LYS A 436 -20.17 13.84 26.70
N VAL A 437 -19.22 14.16 25.81
CA VAL A 437 -18.02 14.91 26.14
C VAL A 437 -17.75 15.97 25.07
N THR A 438 -17.31 17.15 25.48
CA THR A 438 -16.89 18.23 24.55
C THR A 438 -15.38 18.33 24.53
N LEU A 439 -14.81 18.29 23.36
CA LEU A 439 -13.35 18.33 23.11
C LEU A 439 -12.99 19.54 22.24
N ASP A 440 -11.85 20.14 22.56
CA ASP A 440 -11.28 21.29 21.84
C ASP A 440 -10.06 20.82 21.02
N PHE A 441 -10.00 21.22 19.75
CA PHE A 441 -8.96 20.83 18.83
C PHE A 441 -8.28 22.06 18.20
N LEU A 442 -6.97 22.04 18.12
CA LEU A 442 -6.20 22.95 17.26
C LEU A 442 -6.39 22.58 15.77
N PRO A 443 -6.07 23.47 14.82
CA PRO A 443 -6.04 23.13 13.40
C PRO A 443 -5.11 21.95 13.15
N GLY A 444 -5.62 20.85 12.59
CA GLY A 444 -4.86 19.62 12.35
C GLY A 444 -4.41 18.89 13.63
N GLY A 445 -4.81 19.33 14.81
CA GLY A 445 -4.35 18.81 16.09
C GLY A 445 -5.12 17.57 16.53
N PHE A 446 -4.61 16.94 17.59
CA PHE A 446 -5.20 15.74 18.18
C PHE A 446 -5.56 15.93 19.66
N VAL A 447 -6.44 15.06 20.12
CA VAL A 447 -6.71 14.81 21.53
C VAL A 447 -6.44 13.33 21.80
N LEU A 448 -5.70 13.01 22.86
CA LEU A 448 -5.41 11.65 23.29
C LEU A 448 -6.14 11.36 24.59
N LEU A 449 -6.94 10.31 24.61
CA LEU A 449 -7.82 9.95 25.69
C LEU A 449 -7.51 8.53 26.18
N ALA A 450 -7.44 8.32 27.50
CA ALA A 450 -7.33 7.00 28.09
C ALA A 450 -8.71 6.53 28.57
N ALA A 451 -9.03 5.28 28.35
CA ALA A 451 -10.21 4.63 28.92
C ALA A 451 -9.98 4.18 30.37
N GLY A 452 -11.05 3.79 31.08
CA GLY A 452 -10.93 3.12 32.38
C GLY A 452 -10.19 1.78 32.24
N GLN A 453 -9.59 1.31 33.31
CA GLN A 453 -8.73 0.11 33.29
C GLN A 453 -9.44 -1.18 32.82
N HIS A 454 -10.76 -1.23 33.02
CA HIS A 454 -11.59 -2.39 32.66
C HIS A 454 -12.45 -2.15 31.43
N ASP A 455 -12.23 -1.06 30.72
CA ASP A 455 -12.93 -0.71 29.50
C ASP A 455 -12.16 -1.29 28.30
N ASN A 456 -12.50 -2.48 27.88
CA ASN A 456 -11.89 -3.15 26.72
C ASN A 456 -12.73 -2.91 25.47
N PHE A 457 -12.72 -1.69 24.94
CA PHE A 457 -13.50 -1.37 23.73
C PHE A 457 -12.79 -1.80 22.46
N VAL A 458 -11.45 -1.88 22.47
CA VAL A 458 -10.66 -2.34 21.32
C VAL A 458 -10.94 -3.82 21.06
N ASP A 459 -10.92 -4.65 22.07
CA ASP A 459 -11.26 -6.08 21.96
C ASP A 459 -12.65 -6.29 21.35
N ARG A 460 -13.62 -5.44 21.68
CA ARG A 460 -14.99 -5.54 21.13
C ARG A 460 -15.09 -5.17 19.65
N VAL A 461 -14.24 -4.29 19.17
CA VAL A 461 -14.21 -3.89 17.77
C VAL A 461 -13.46 -4.91 16.94
N ILE A 462 -12.37 -5.47 17.48
CA ILE A 462 -11.60 -6.55 16.84
C ILE A 462 -12.39 -7.86 16.84
N ASP A 463 -13.13 -8.14 17.92
CA ASP A 463 -14.00 -9.32 18.08
C ASP A 463 -15.24 -9.32 17.17
N ALA A 464 -15.46 -8.31 16.35
CA ALA A 464 -16.56 -8.33 15.37
C ALA A 464 -16.41 -9.45 14.31
N ASP A 465 -15.25 -10.09 14.19
CA ASP A 465 -15.07 -11.39 13.49
C ASP A 465 -14.08 -12.29 14.26
N PRO A 466 -14.44 -12.72 15.51
CA PRO A 466 -13.52 -13.42 16.42
C PRO A 466 -13.20 -14.85 15.99
N GLN A 467 -13.78 -15.32 14.90
CA GLN A 467 -13.77 -16.72 14.53
C GLN A 467 -12.76 -17.05 13.43
N ASN A 468 -12.35 -16.08 12.58
CA ASN A 468 -11.34 -16.33 11.56
C ASN A 468 -9.91 -16.27 12.16
N LEU A 469 -9.37 -17.45 12.48
CA LEU A 469 -8.03 -17.60 13.05
C LEU A 469 -6.90 -17.17 12.10
N ALA A 470 -7.19 -17.08 10.79
CA ALA A 470 -6.21 -16.67 9.77
C ALA A 470 -6.08 -15.15 9.62
N LYS A 471 -7.06 -14.37 10.11
CA LYS A 471 -7.09 -12.92 9.88
C LYS A 471 -5.81 -12.24 10.36
N GLY A 472 -5.15 -11.51 9.44
CA GLY A 472 -3.88 -10.81 9.69
C GLY A 472 -2.67 -11.70 9.97
N LYS A 473 -2.76 -13.02 9.72
CA LYS A 473 -1.66 -13.94 9.97
C LYS A 473 -0.65 -13.96 8.83
N PRO A 474 0.64 -14.23 9.12
CA PRO A 474 1.67 -14.34 8.11
C PRO A 474 1.37 -15.43 7.08
N VAL A 475 1.65 -15.13 5.82
CA VAL A 475 1.44 -16.01 4.69
C VAL A 475 2.77 -16.38 4.05
N ALA A 476 3.02 -17.66 3.84
CA ALA A 476 4.14 -18.15 3.04
C ALA A 476 3.60 -18.77 1.75
N VAL A 477 4.32 -18.57 0.64
CA VAL A 477 3.94 -19.11 -0.66
C VAL A 477 5.10 -19.82 -1.33
N LYS A 478 4.78 -20.78 -2.19
CA LYS A 478 5.74 -21.48 -3.02
C LYS A 478 5.22 -21.58 -4.45
N ASP A 479 6.11 -21.30 -5.42
CA ASP A 479 5.79 -21.27 -6.85
C ASP A 479 4.55 -20.42 -7.17
N VAL A 480 4.34 -19.37 -6.37
CA VAL A 480 3.36 -18.31 -6.54
C VAL A 480 4.15 -17.06 -6.88
N GLU A 481 3.97 -16.53 -8.08
CA GLU A 481 4.64 -15.29 -8.47
C GLU A 481 3.77 -14.10 -8.08
N PRO A 482 4.32 -13.11 -7.36
CA PRO A 482 3.64 -11.84 -7.21
C PRO A 482 3.67 -11.12 -8.56
N GLY A 483 2.51 -10.79 -9.09
CA GLY A 483 2.41 -10.07 -10.35
C GLY A 483 1.05 -9.40 -10.49
N GLY A 484 1.02 -8.19 -11.05
CA GLY A 484 -0.21 -7.50 -11.39
C GLY A 484 -1.12 -7.15 -10.21
N GLY A 485 -0.55 -6.73 -9.06
CA GLY A 485 -1.33 -6.35 -7.88
C GLY A 485 -1.78 -7.52 -6.98
N CYS A 486 -1.29 -8.74 -7.24
CA CYS A 486 -1.64 -9.94 -6.49
C CYS A 486 -0.62 -10.23 -5.40
N TYR A 487 -1.02 -10.17 -4.14
CA TYR A 487 -0.12 -10.33 -3.00
C TYR A 487 -0.58 -11.43 -2.09
N ALA A 488 0.33 -12.35 -1.77
CA ALA A 488 0.01 -13.53 -0.95
C ALA A 488 -0.60 -13.18 0.42
N TYR A 489 -0.15 -12.09 1.05
CA TYR A 489 -0.65 -11.68 2.37
C TYR A 489 -2.11 -11.19 2.36
N CYS A 490 -2.63 -10.74 1.22
CA CYS A 490 -4.03 -10.32 1.13
C CYS A 490 -5.01 -11.47 1.34
N VAL A 491 -4.58 -12.72 1.24
CA VAL A 491 -5.46 -13.88 1.53
C VAL A 491 -5.84 -14.01 3.01
N THR A 492 -5.35 -13.13 3.87
CA THR A 492 -5.66 -13.08 5.31
C THR A 492 -6.07 -11.67 5.77
N ASP A 493 -6.37 -10.73 4.86
CA ASP A 493 -6.68 -9.33 5.19
C ASP A 493 -8.17 -9.11 5.55
N GLY A 494 -9.02 -10.09 5.33
CA GLY A 494 -10.45 -10.06 5.59
C GLY A 494 -11.28 -9.53 4.40
N ARG A 495 -10.66 -9.28 3.24
CA ARG A 495 -11.36 -8.81 2.03
C ARG A 495 -11.82 -9.97 1.16
N ARG A 496 -13.06 -10.37 1.34
CA ARG A 496 -13.69 -11.50 0.66
C ARG A 496 -14.16 -11.20 -0.79
N ASP A 497 -14.26 -9.94 -1.15
CA ASP A 497 -14.83 -9.44 -2.41
C ASP A 497 -13.78 -8.86 -3.36
N CYS A 498 -12.52 -9.19 -3.16
CA CYS A 498 -11.43 -8.67 -3.97
C CYS A 498 -11.59 -9.12 -5.44
N LEU A 499 -11.63 -8.12 -6.34
CA LEU A 499 -11.62 -8.34 -7.79
C LEU A 499 -10.21 -8.63 -8.31
N ILE A 500 -9.19 -8.33 -7.49
CA ILE A 500 -7.79 -8.49 -7.83
C ILE A 500 -7.29 -9.72 -7.07
N ALA A 501 -6.68 -10.64 -7.79
CA ALA A 501 -6.10 -11.84 -7.25
C ALA A 501 -5.05 -11.52 -6.18
N THR A 502 -5.17 -12.13 -5.03
CA THR A 502 -4.25 -11.92 -3.91
C THR A 502 -3.15 -12.96 -3.85
N ALA A 503 -3.37 -14.15 -4.44
CA ALA A 503 -2.31 -15.13 -4.66
C ALA A 503 -2.47 -15.70 -6.07
N ARG A 504 -1.52 -15.41 -6.95
CA ARG A 504 -1.50 -15.93 -8.31
C ARG A 504 -0.37 -16.93 -8.46
N GLY A 505 -0.73 -18.20 -8.67
CA GLY A 505 0.24 -19.25 -8.95
C GLY A 505 0.33 -19.55 -10.44
N TYR A 506 1.54 -19.52 -11.01
CA TYR A 506 1.78 -20.12 -12.31
C TYR A 506 2.24 -21.56 -12.11
N GLN A 507 1.44 -22.50 -12.54
CA GLN A 507 1.88 -23.89 -12.60
C GLN A 507 2.41 -24.22 -14.00
N ALA A 508 3.72 -24.47 -14.08
CA ALA A 508 4.22 -25.29 -15.18
C ALA A 508 3.77 -26.74 -14.94
N PRO A 509 3.45 -27.54 -15.97
CA PRO A 509 3.08 -28.94 -15.81
C PRO A 509 4.05 -29.71 -14.89
N GLY A 510 3.54 -30.30 -13.81
CA GLY A 510 4.32 -31.08 -12.85
C GLY A 510 4.93 -30.29 -11.69
N LYS A 511 4.62 -29.00 -11.52
CA LYS A 511 4.98 -28.20 -10.33
C LYS A 511 3.79 -28.10 -9.39
N THR A 512 4.07 -28.11 -8.08
CA THR A 512 3.10 -27.88 -7.01
C THR A 512 3.36 -26.54 -6.38
N GLY A 513 2.34 -25.66 -6.30
CA GLY A 513 2.38 -24.41 -5.56
C GLY A 513 1.60 -24.51 -4.26
N TYR A 514 1.90 -23.70 -3.26
CA TYR A 514 1.08 -23.64 -2.05
C TYR A 514 0.94 -22.20 -1.51
N VAL A 515 -0.16 -22.02 -0.79
CA VAL A 515 -0.41 -20.89 0.11
C VAL A 515 -0.50 -21.44 1.53
N GLU A 516 0.32 -20.97 2.45
CA GLU A 516 0.45 -21.46 3.82
C GLU A 516 0.30 -20.34 4.81
N ILE A 517 -0.53 -20.54 5.83
CA ILE A 517 -0.81 -19.58 6.89
C ILE A 517 -0.11 -20.04 8.18
N ASP A 518 0.66 -19.17 8.85
CA ASP A 518 1.22 -19.40 10.19
C ASP A 518 0.29 -18.75 11.23
N LEU A 519 -0.45 -19.54 11.98
CA LEU A 519 -1.34 -19.09 13.07
C LEU A 519 -0.56 -18.56 14.28
N GLY A 520 0.79 -18.66 14.29
CA GLY A 520 1.68 -18.18 15.34
C GLY A 520 1.83 -19.17 16.51
N ARG A 521 0.82 -19.99 16.78
CA ARG A 521 0.81 -21.03 17.81
C ARG A 521 -0.04 -22.22 17.37
N ALA A 522 0.19 -23.38 17.99
CA ALA A 522 -0.71 -24.53 17.78
C ALA A 522 -2.10 -24.19 18.34
N THR A 523 -3.11 -24.29 17.47
CA THR A 523 -4.50 -23.97 17.73
C THR A 523 -5.37 -25.09 17.14
N GLU A 524 -6.49 -25.41 17.75
CA GLU A 524 -7.43 -26.37 17.18
C GLU A 524 -8.13 -25.75 15.98
N VAL A 525 -8.15 -26.46 14.85
CA VAL A 525 -8.79 -26.06 13.59
C VAL A 525 -9.60 -27.22 13.03
N ASN A 526 -10.74 -26.92 12.40
CA ASN A 526 -11.62 -27.94 11.84
C ASN A 526 -12.42 -27.49 10.60
N ARG A 527 -12.23 -26.22 10.15
CA ARG A 527 -12.88 -25.70 8.93
C ARG A 527 -11.99 -24.68 8.24
N VAL A 528 -12.01 -24.72 6.92
CA VAL A 528 -11.35 -23.76 6.03
C VAL A 528 -12.36 -23.26 4.99
N ASP A 529 -12.45 -21.93 4.84
CA ASP A 529 -13.22 -21.28 3.79
C ASP A 529 -12.26 -20.56 2.84
N LEU A 530 -12.38 -20.85 1.53
CA LEU A 530 -11.52 -20.33 0.50
C LEU A 530 -12.33 -19.42 -0.44
N TYR A 531 -12.04 -18.12 -0.45
CA TYR A 531 -12.80 -17.19 -1.27
C TYR A 531 -12.16 -17.04 -2.65
N PRO A 532 -12.85 -17.42 -3.72
CA PRO A 532 -12.36 -17.27 -5.08
C PRO A 532 -12.38 -15.80 -5.53
N VAL A 533 -11.44 -15.44 -6.40
CA VAL A 533 -11.41 -14.13 -7.09
C VAL A 533 -12.53 -14.06 -8.14
N GLY A 534 -12.99 -12.85 -8.41
CA GLY A 534 -13.90 -12.55 -9.50
C GLY A 534 -15.14 -11.74 -9.10
N THR A 535 -15.82 -11.22 -10.11
CA THR A 535 -17.14 -10.60 -9.96
C THR A 535 -18.18 -11.66 -9.58
N LYS A 536 -19.38 -11.28 -9.25
CA LYS A 536 -20.47 -12.24 -9.00
C LYS A 536 -20.79 -13.19 -10.17
N TYR A 537 -20.33 -12.88 -11.39
CA TYR A 537 -20.56 -13.67 -12.61
C TYR A 537 -19.35 -14.50 -13.06
N THR A 538 -18.14 -14.11 -12.65
CA THR A 538 -16.90 -14.77 -13.08
C THR A 538 -16.15 -15.45 -11.94
N ARG A 539 -16.71 -15.40 -10.72
CA ARG A 539 -16.07 -15.94 -9.52
C ARG A 539 -15.80 -17.43 -9.63
N GLY A 540 -14.59 -17.82 -9.28
CA GLY A 540 -14.14 -19.21 -9.30
C GLY A 540 -13.53 -19.68 -10.62
N GLU A 541 -13.53 -18.89 -11.68
CA GLU A 541 -12.89 -19.26 -12.95
C GLU A 541 -11.40 -19.56 -12.82
N THR A 542 -10.72 -18.82 -11.95
CA THR A 542 -9.29 -18.98 -11.66
C THR A 542 -9.00 -19.84 -10.42
N PHE A 543 -10.01 -20.43 -9.78
CA PHE A 543 -9.84 -21.28 -8.59
C PHE A 543 -9.13 -22.60 -8.92
N PRO A 544 -8.27 -23.17 -8.01
CA PRO A 544 -7.57 -24.42 -8.27
C PRO A 544 -8.51 -25.60 -8.48
N ARG A 545 -8.08 -26.57 -9.31
CA ARG A 545 -8.84 -27.77 -9.67
C ARG A 545 -8.47 -28.97 -8.85
N ASP A 546 -7.17 -29.24 -8.68
CA ASP A 546 -6.68 -30.32 -7.86
C ASP A 546 -5.84 -29.73 -6.73
N PHE A 547 -6.24 -29.97 -5.50
CA PHE A 547 -5.56 -29.43 -4.34
C PHE A 547 -5.80 -30.27 -3.09
N THR A 548 -4.93 -30.07 -2.09
CA THR A 548 -5.09 -30.61 -0.74
C THR A 548 -5.10 -29.47 0.28
N ILE A 549 -5.80 -29.66 1.39
CA ILE A 549 -5.66 -28.84 2.59
C ILE A 549 -4.86 -29.70 3.59
N GLU A 550 -3.77 -29.14 4.05
CA GLU A 550 -2.81 -29.80 4.92
C GLU A 550 -2.60 -28.95 6.18
N VAL A 551 -2.39 -29.62 7.32
CA VAL A 551 -2.12 -28.98 8.61
C VAL A 551 -0.84 -29.51 9.24
N SER A 552 -0.14 -28.66 10.01
CA SER A 552 1.10 -29.05 10.71
C SER A 552 1.28 -28.24 11.98
N VAL A 553 1.94 -28.82 12.98
CA VAL A 553 2.37 -28.11 14.20
C VAL A 553 3.83 -27.64 14.12
N ASP A 554 4.66 -28.28 13.28
CA ASP A 554 6.11 -28.12 13.24
C ASP A 554 6.64 -27.70 11.85
N ARG A 555 5.75 -27.59 10.83
CA ARG A 555 6.07 -27.27 9.44
C ARG A 555 6.89 -28.36 8.71
N GLU A 556 7.19 -29.47 9.39
CA GLU A 556 7.93 -30.62 8.85
C GLU A 556 7.01 -31.78 8.56
N ASN A 557 6.09 -32.10 9.49
CA ASN A 557 5.14 -33.20 9.40
C ASN A 557 3.75 -32.66 9.04
N TRP A 558 3.28 -32.99 7.85
CA TRP A 558 2.01 -32.50 7.31
C TRP A 558 0.96 -33.62 7.31
N LEU A 559 -0.23 -33.29 7.79
CA LEU A 559 -1.42 -34.12 7.74
C LEU A 559 -2.38 -33.55 6.70
N GLU A 560 -2.69 -34.34 5.67
CA GLU A 560 -3.78 -34.04 4.74
C GLU A 560 -5.12 -34.18 5.44
N VAL A 561 -5.90 -33.11 5.49
CA VAL A 561 -7.23 -33.08 6.13
C VAL A 561 -8.36 -33.03 5.11
N HIS A 562 -8.07 -32.60 3.88
CA HIS A 562 -9.01 -32.54 2.76
C HIS A 562 -8.28 -32.61 1.42
N ALA A 563 -8.92 -33.22 0.40
CA ALA A 563 -8.38 -33.30 -0.97
C ALA A 563 -9.51 -33.21 -2.00
N GLU A 564 -9.24 -32.46 -3.09
CA GLU A 564 -10.15 -32.31 -4.23
C GLU A 564 -9.43 -32.61 -5.54
N THR A 565 -10.19 -33.15 -6.50
CA THR A 565 -9.74 -33.42 -7.87
C THR A 565 -10.80 -32.99 -8.85
N ASP A 566 -10.38 -32.24 -9.92
CA ASP A 566 -11.26 -31.64 -10.92
C ASP A 566 -12.39 -30.77 -10.30
N TYR A 567 -12.08 -30.07 -9.21
CA TYR A 567 -13.04 -29.28 -8.43
C TYR A 567 -13.66 -28.15 -9.25
N THR A 568 -14.97 -28.03 -9.18
CA THR A 568 -15.76 -26.98 -9.89
C THR A 568 -16.75 -26.25 -8.97
N GLY A 569 -16.81 -26.61 -7.68
CA GLY A 569 -17.76 -26.02 -6.73
C GLY A 569 -17.59 -24.50 -6.54
N ALA A 570 -16.36 -23.99 -6.76
CA ALA A 570 -16.05 -22.58 -6.68
C ALA A 570 -16.78 -21.67 -7.69
N TYR A 571 -17.41 -22.24 -8.72
CA TYR A 571 -18.23 -21.47 -9.67
C TYR A 571 -19.61 -21.07 -9.12
N THR A 572 -20.08 -21.74 -8.10
CA THR A 572 -21.46 -21.59 -7.60
C THR A 572 -21.56 -21.30 -6.13
N ALA A 573 -20.48 -21.51 -5.38
CA ALA A 573 -20.46 -21.29 -3.94
C ALA A 573 -19.02 -21.06 -3.44
N ILE A 574 -18.87 -20.35 -2.32
CA ILE A 574 -17.61 -20.25 -1.59
C ILE A 574 -17.21 -21.65 -1.11
N PRO A 575 -16.04 -22.17 -1.54
CA PRO A 575 -15.54 -23.45 -1.04
C PRO A 575 -15.34 -23.41 0.49
N SER A 576 -16.03 -24.30 1.19
CA SER A 576 -15.98 -24.44 2.64
C SER A 576 -15.78 -25.91 2.98
N PHE A 577 -14.67 -26.23 3.65
CA PHE A 577 -14.23 -27.59 3.91
C PHE A 577 -14.11 -27.82 5.41
N SER A 578 -14.98 -28.68 5.95
CA SER A 578 -14.93 -29.13 7.35
C SER A 578 -14.24 -30.46 7.48
N PHE A 579 -13.44 -30.64 8.52
CA PHE A 579 -12.70 -31.84 8.83
C PHE A 579 -12.68 -32.13 10.34
N ALA A 580 -12.19 -33.30 10.75
CA ALA A 580 -12.06 -33.61 12.17
C ALA A 580 -11.08 -32.62 12.83
N PRO A 581 -11.39 -32.09 14.05
CA PRO A 581 -10.53 -31.16 14.73
C PRO A 581 -9.07 -31.60 14.82
N GLN A 582 -8.14 -30.70 14.46
CA GLN A 582 -6.70 -30.94 14.48
C GLN A 582 -5.98 -29.81 15.20
N GLN A 583 -4.91 -30.11 15.93
CA GLN A 583 -3.98 -29.12 16.44
C GLN A 583 -3.05 -28.69 15.30
N ALA A 584 -3.08 -27.43 14.91
CA ALA A 584 -2.26 -26.89 13.83
C ALA A 584 -1.69 -25.51 14.19
N ARG A 585 -0.43 -25.30 13.87
CA ARG A 585 0.16 -23.97 13.78
C ARG A 585 0.17 -23.50 12.32
N TYR A 586 0.37 -24.40 11.39
CA TYR A 586 0.44 -24.12 9.96
C TYR A 586 -0.72 -24.80 9.25
N VAL A 587 -1.40 -24.05 8.39
CA VAL A 587 -2.46 -24.55 7.51
C VAL A 587 -2.10 -24.21 6.07
N ARG A 588 -2.13 -25.17 5.16
CA ARG A 588 -1.68 -25.00 3.79
C ARG A 588 -2.74 -25.45 2.80
N LEU A 589 -2.98 -24.61 1.78
CA LEU A 589 -3.59 -25.02 0.52
C LEU A 589 -2.46 -25.42 -0.44
N ASN A 590 -2.32 -26.69 -0.74
CA ASN A 590 -1.31 -27.21 -1.66
C ASN A 590 -1.98 -27.53 -3.00
N VAL A 591 -1.61 -26.82 -4.07
CA VAL A 591 -2.24 -26.90 -5.39
C VAL A 591 -1.40 -27.75 -6.32
N THR A 592 -2.00 -28.77 -6.90
CA THR A 592 -1.35 -29.67 -7.86
C THR A 592 -1.81 -29.45 -9.30
N LYS A 593 -3.00 -28.83 -9.47
CA LYS A 593 -3.53 -28.41 -10.79
C LYS A 593 -4.28 -27.09 -10.64
N GLY A 594 -3.87 -26.09 -11.40
CA GLY A 594 -4.54 -24.81 -11.47
C GLY A 594 -5.85 -24.85 -12.26
N SER A 595 -6.36 -23.67 -12.61
CA SER A 595 -7.51 -23.47 -13.49
C SER A 595 -7.20 -23.85 -14.94
N SER A 596 -8.11 -23.56 -15.85
CA SER A 596 -7.99 -23.91 -17.28
C SER A 596 -6.80 -23.23 -17.97
N ASP A 597 -6.34 -22.09 -17.49
CA ASP A 597 -5.16 -21.36 -17.97
C ASP A 597 -3.85 -21.76 -17.30
N GLY A 598 -3.91 -22.73 -16.36
CA GLY A 598 -2.75 -23.29 -15.67
C GLY A 598 -2.31 -22.55 -14.42
N GLY A 599 -2.93 -21.41 -14.09
CA GLY A 599 -2.72 -20.67 -12.86
C GLY A 599 -3.78 -20.98 -11.78
N PHE A 600 -3.66 -20.37 -10.62
CA PHE A 600 -4.74 -20.31 -9.63
C PHE A 600 -4.72 -18.97 -8.90
N GLU A 601 -5.88 -18.54 -8.43
CA GLU A 601 -6.06 -17.29 -7.71
C GLU A 601 -7.00 -17.50 -6.52
N LEU A 602 -6.72 -16.76 -5.43
CA LEU A 602 -7.49 -16.81 -4.19
C LEU A 602 -7.63 -15.38 -3.64
N ALA A 603 -8.84 -15.00 -3.23
CA ALA A 603 -9.10 -13.69 -2.62
C ALA A 603 -8.86 -13.70 -1.12
N GLU A 604 -9.37 -14.73 -0.41
CA GLU A 604 -9.24 -14.84 1.04
C GLU A 604 -9.14 -16.31 1.46
N PHE A 605 -8.39 -16.57 2.54
CA PHE A 605 -8.18 -17.88 3.16
C PHE A 605 -8.55 -17.79 4.63
N GLU A 606 -9.72 -18.26 5.00
CA GLU A 606 -10.21 -18.24 6.37
C GLU A 606 -10.08 -19.60 7.05
N ILE A 607 -9.75 -19.60 8.34
CA ILE A 607 -9.51 -20.80 9.14
C ILE A 607 -10.30 -20.68 10.43
N TYR A 608 -10.98 -21.76 10.83
CA TYR A 608 -11.87 -21.76 11.98
C TYR A 608 -11.68 -22.98 12.87
N ASN A 609 -11.94 -22.77 14.17
CA ASN A 609 -12.35 -23.82 15.10
C ASN A 609 -13.88 -23.70 15.26
N ASP A 610 -14.61 -24.27 14.32
CA ASP A 610 -16.07 -24.16 14.26
C ASP A 610 -16.73 -25.17 15.20
N ASP A 611 -17.41 -24.70 16.23
CA ASP A 611 -18.23 -25.47 17.16
C ASP A 611 -19.71 -25.55 16.74
N GLY A 612 -20.02 -25.10 15.52
CA GLY A 612 -21.35 -24.97 14.96
C GLY A 612 -21.94 -23.56 15.10
N SER A 613 -21.19 -22.62 15.67
CA SER A 613 -21.62 -21.21 15.81
C SER A 613 -21.13 -20.34 14.65
N VAL A 614 -20.11 -20.78 13.89
CA VAL A 614 -19.59 -20.05 12.74
C VAL A 614 -20.58 -20.10 11.58
N PRO A 615 -21.15 -18.98 11.13
CA PRO A 615 -22.06 -18.99 9.98
C PRO A 615 -21.38 -19.55 8.73
N ALA A 616 -22.13 -20.32 7.92
CA ALA A 616 -21.68 -20.66 6.59
C ALA A 616 -21.52 -19.41 5.72
N PRO A 617 -20.62 -19.40 4.73
CA PRO A 617 -20.51 -18.28 3.79
C PRO A 617 -21.87 -17.95 3.13
N ASP A 618 -22.23 -16.66 3.12
CA ASP A 618 -23.44 -16.19 2.45
C ASP A 618 -23.18 -16.04 0.95
N ASN A 619 -23.41 -17.11 0.20
CA ASN A 619 -23.14 -17.16 -1.22
C ASN A 619 -23.93 -16.11 -2.02
N SER A 620 -25.10 -15.64 -1.53
CA SER A 620 -25.90 -14.64 -2.24
C SER A 620 -25.22 -13.28 -2.37
N LYS A 621 -24.20 -13.01 -1.53
CA LYS A 621 -23.38 -11.79 -1.63
C LYS A 621 -22.31 -11.86 -2.73
N TYR A 622 -21.89 -13.06 -3.10
CA TYR A 622 -20.71 -13.27 -3.93
C TYR A 622 -21.03 -13.84 -5.30
N TYR A 623 -22.18 -14.48 -5.47
CA TYR A 623 -22.61 -15.10 -6.72
C TYR A 623 -23.95 -14.53 -7.19
N ALA A 624 -24.09 -14.39 -8.50
CA ALA A 624 -25.35 -14.00 -9.11
C ALA A 624 -26.40 -15.12 -8.90
N ASP A 625 -27.68 -14.75 -8.93
CA ASP A 625 -28.75 -15.73 -9.09
C ASP A 625 -28.50 -16.51 -10.39
N PRO A 626 -28.68 -17.84 -10.44
CA PRO A 626 -28.47 -18.62 -11.65
C PRO A 626 -29.21 -18.10 -12.90
N ASP A 627 -30.33 -17.40 -12.69
CA ASP A 627 -31.14 -16.82 -13.76
C ASP A 627 -30.77 -15.35 -14.07
N GLU A 628 -29.82 -14.75 -13.31
CA GLU A 628 -29.38 -13.36 -13.49
C GLU A 628 -28.29 -13.28 -14.58
N VAL A 629 -28.50 -12.42 -15.57
CA VAL A 629 -27.51 -12.12 -16.61
C VAL A 629 -26.78 -10.84 -16.21
N ASP A 630 -25.44 -10.84 -16.27
CA ASP A 630 -24.64 -9.64 -15.99
C ASP A 630 -24.96 -8.54 -17.01
N PRO A 631 -25.62 -7.44 -16.61
CA PRO A 631 -25.91 -6.33 -17.52
C PRO A 631 -24.65 -5.54 -17.91
N ASN A 632 -23.53 -5.73 -17.19
CA ASN A 632 -22.27 -5.05 -17.44
C ASN A 632 -21.22 -5.96 -18.11
N ALA A 633 -21.59 -7.20 -18.49
CA ALA A 633 -20.67 -8.09 -19.16
C ALA A 633 -20.21 -7.50 -20.49
N ASN A 634 -18.90 -7.28 -20.65
CA ASN A 634 -18.32 -6.97 -21.93
C ASN A 634 -18.38 -8.22 -22.84
N LEU A 635 -19.32 -8.22 -23.80
CA LEU A 635 -19.54 -9.35 -24.72
C LEU A 635 -18.37 -9.59 -25.67
N ALA A 636 -17.48 -8.59 -25.83
CA ALA A 636 -16.30 -8.65 -26.69
C ALA A 636 -15.06 -9.22 -25.99
N GLU A 637 -15.00 -9.23 -24.66
CA GLU A 637 -13.81 -9.62 -23.90
C GLU A 637 -13.38 -11.06 -24.21
N GLY A 638 -12.08 -11.22 -24.50
CA GLY A 638 -11.49 -12.51 -24.88
C GLY A 638 -11.99 -13.09 -26.20
N ARG A 639 -12.74 -12.33 -27.02
CA ARG A 639 -13.33 -12.83 -28.26
C ARG A 639 -12.37 -12.77 -29.45
N SER A 640 -12.58 -13.68 -30.38
CA SER A 640 -11.76 -13.78 -31.59
C SER A 640 -11.93 -12.58 -32.51
N VAL A 641 -10.81 -11.94 -32.86
CA VAL A 641 -10.77 -10.74 -33.70
C VAL A 641 -10.14 -11.05 -35.06
N LYS A 642 -10.77 -10.55 -36.14
CA LYS A 642 -10.15 -10.42 -37.46
C LYS A 642 -10.09 -8.96 -37.85
N VAL A 643 -9.02 -8.58 -38.53
CA VAL A 643 -8.76 -7.20 -38.99
C VAL A 643 -8.44 -7.18 -40.47
N SER A 644 -8.65 -6.03 -41.11
CA SER A 644 -8.27 -5.80 -42.51
C SER A 644 -6.77 -5.80 -42.71
N SER A 645 -6.03 -5.31 -41.69
CA SER A 645 -4.58 -5.33 -41.64
C SER A 645 -4.11 -5.30 -40.18
N ASP A 646 -2.89 -5.75 -39.92
CA ASP A 646 -2.33 -5.87 -38.57
C ASP A 646 -0.84 -5.50 -38.61
N LEU A 647 -0.41 -4.60 -37.73
CA LEU A 647 1.00 -4.27 -37.57
C LEU A 647 1.73 -5.41 -36.85
N GLY A 648 1.05 -6.08 -35.92
CA GLY A 648 1.60 -7.20 -35.13
C GLY A 648 2.54 -6.78 -34.01
N GLY A 649 3.11 -7.75 -33.30
CA GLY A 649 3.95 -7.50 -32.14
C GLY A 649 3.18 -6.76 -31.04
N ASP A 650 3.77 -5.73 -30.46
CA ASP A 650 3.16 -4.88 -29.44
C ASP A 650 1.91 -4.09 -29.94
N TRP A 651 1.55 -4.24 -31.22
CA TRP A 651 0.41 -3.60 -31.88
C TRP A 651 -0.57 -4.63 -32.47
N SER A 652 -0.62 -5.80 -31.87
CA SER A 652 -1.37 -6.95 -32.35
C SER A 652 -2.89 -6.74 -32.21
N LYS A 653 -3.65 -7.28 -33.20
CA LYS A 653 -5.11 -7.34 -33.12
C LYS A 653 -5.68 -8.05 -31.87
N ASN A 654 -4.87 -8.86 -31.18
CA ASN A 654 -5.28 -9.54 -29.98
C ASN A 654 -5.51 -8.59 -28.80
N HIS A 655 -4.97 -7.37 -28.88
CA HIS A 655 -5.16 -6.32 -27.88
C HIS A 655 -6.53 -5.61 -27.99
N ILE A 656 -7.34 -5.90 -28.99
CA ILE A 656 -8.62 -5.21 -29.22
C ILE A 656 -9.71 -5.68 -28.24
N THR A 657 -9.55 -6.87 -27.67
CA THR A 657 -10.55 -7.53 -26.80
C THR A 657 -9.89 -8.25 -25.62
N ASP A 658 -8.70 -7.84 -25.20
CA ASP A 658 -7.95 -8.49 -24.10
C ASP A 658 -8.31 -7.95 -22.72
N GLY A 659 -9.17 -6.93 -22.63
CA GLY A 659 -9.61 -6.28 -21.40
C GLY A 659 -8.60 -5.23 -20.87
N ASP A 660 -7.45 -5.04 -21.56
CA ASP A 660 -6.43 -4.06 -21.19
C ASP A 660 -6.52 -2.81 -22.07
N ARG A 661 -7.11 -1.74 -21.52
CA ARG A 661 -7.22 -0.44 -22.20
C ARG A 661 -5.89 0.29 -22.41
N HIS A 662 -4.75 -0.28 -21.96
CA HIS A 662 -3.40 0.25 -22.14
C HIS A 662 -2.63 -0.48 -23.25
N SER A 663 -3.04 -1.67 -23.63
CA SER A 663 -2.55 -2.36 -24.82
C SER A 663 -3.08 -1.67 -26.09
N ASN A 664 -2.46 -1.87 -27.25
CA ASN A 664 -2.87 -1.16 -28.46
C ASN A 664 -2.81 -2.05 -29.69
N TRP A 665 -3.73 -1.85 -30.60
CA TRP A 665 -3.68 -2.37 -31.95
C TRP A 665 -3.47 -1.24 -32.96
N SER A 666 -2.80 -1.56 -34.06
CA SER A 666 -2.61 -0.69 -35.24
C SER A 666 -2.83 -1.45 -36.53
N SER A 667 -3.53 -0.82 -37.48
CA SER A 667 -3.50 -1.24 -38.88
C SER A 667 -2.07 -1.17 -39.44
N ALA A 668 -1.79 -1.87 -40.54
CA ALA A 668 -0.46 -1.91 -41.15
C ALA A 668 -0.03 -0.53 -41.67
N LEU A 669 1.25 -0.19 -41.46
CA LEU A 669 1.87 1.06 -41.91
C LEU A 669 1.89 1.15 -43.44
N ASN A 670 1.89 2.38 -43.97
CA ASN A 670 2.06 2.69 -45.40
C ASN A 670 1.05 2.05 -46.35
N ARG A 671 -0.10 1.60 -45.83
CA ARG A 671 -1.14 0.97 -46.63
C ARG A 671 -2.04 1.98 -47.36
N HIS A 672 -2.29 3.12 -46.73
CA HIS A 672 -3.20 4.14 -47.27
C HIS A 672 -2.48 5.48 -47.43
N ALA A 673 -2.40 5.96 -48.66
CA ALA A 673 -1.78 7.25 -48.99
C ALA A 673 -2.71 8.45 -48.80
N THR A 674 -4.04 8.19 -48.67
CA THR A 674 -5.08 9.21 -48.49
C THR A 674 -6.04 8.85 -47.36
N GLU A 675 -6.80 9.84 -46.88
CA GLU A 675 -7.80 9.67 -45.84
C GLU A 675 -8.94 8.71 -46.19
N ASP A 676 -9.23 8.50 -47.48
CA ASP A 676 -10.27 7.59 -47.97
C ASP A 676 -9.87 6.10 -47.90
N GLY A 677 -8.85 5.77 -47.14
CA GLY A 677 -8.48 4.39 -46.86
C GLY A 677 -9.51 3.66 -46.01
N VAL A 678 -9.63 2.34 -46.26
CA VAL A 678 -10.56 1.49 -45.50
C VAL A 678 -9.80 0.51 -44.64
N GLU A 679 -10.11 0.55 -43.32
CA GLU A 679 -9.69 -0.44 -42.34
C GLU A 679 -10.89 -0.94 -41.54
N TRP A 680 -10.86 -2.20 -41.10
CA TRP A 680 -11.95 -2.75 -40.32
C TRP A 680 -11.46 -3.74 -39.25
N ILE A 681 -12.23 -3.81 -38.18
CA ILE A 681 -12.11 -4.76 -37.08
C ILE A 681 -13.39 -5.57 -37.03
N ARG A 682 -13.31 -6.90 -36.96
CA ARG A 682 -14.44 -7.80 -36.82
C ARG A 682 -14.27 -8.69 -35.60
N ILE A 683 -15.23 -8.64 -34.71
CA ILE A 683 -15.29 -9.43 -33.47
C ILE A 683 -16.33 -10.54 -33.66
N ASP A 684 -15.98 -11.79 -33.28
CA ASP A 684 -16.87 -12.94 -33.24
C ASP A 684 -17.31 -13.17 -31.79
N LEU A 685 -18.55 -12.84 -31.45
CA LEU A 685 -19.10 -13.02 -30.11
C LEU A 685 -19.36 -14.50 -29.73
N GLY A 686 -19.03 -15.44 -30.65
CA GLY A 686 -19.19 -16.89 -30.47
C GLY A 686 -20.60 -17.39 -30.74
N ALA A 687 -21.62 -16.61 -30.44
CA ALA A 687 -23.04 -16.86 -30.75
C ALA A 687 -23.73 -15.52 -31.01
N ALA A 688 -24.95 -15.56 -31.51
CA ALA A 688 -25.79 -14.37 -31.59
C ALA A 688 -26.12 -13.88 -30.18
N LYS A 689 -25.71 -12.65 -29.86
CA LYS A 689 -25.88 -12.00 -28.55
C LYS A 689 -26.65 -10.70 -28.70
N PRO A 690 -27.54 -10.35 -27.78
CA PRO A 690 -28.18 -9.04 -27.74
C PRO A 690 -27.17 -7.99 -27.22
N PHE A 691 -27.15 -6.80 -27.84
CA PHE A 691 -26.38 -5.65 -27.40
C PHE A 691 -26.96 -4.33 -27.90
N ASN A 692 -26.71 -3.24 -27.20
CA ASN A 692 -27.21 -1.90 -27.53
C ASN A 692 -26.15 -0.79 -27.37
N GLU A 693 -24.93 -1.13 -27.00
CA GLU A 693 -23.82 -0.16 -26.88
C GLU A 693 -22.50 -0.81 -27.30
N VAL A 694 -21.70 -0.05 -28.07
CA VAL A 694 -20.32 -0.43 -28.45
C VAL A 694 -19.40 0.72 -28.11
N ASP A 695 -18.44 0.46 -27.23
CA ASP A 695 -17.50 1.45 -26.71
C ASP A 695 -16.14 1.24 -27.37
N LEU A 696 -15.63 2.29 -28.01
CA LEU A 696 -14.33 2.26 -28.71
C LEU A 696 -13.31 3.07 -27.93
N TYR A 697 -12.33 2.41 -27.34
CA TYR A 697 -11.25 3.06 -26.61
C TYR A 697 -10.14 3.46 -27.58
N PRO A 698 -9.88 4.77 -27.74
CA PRO A 698 -8.79 5.23 -28.59
C PRO A 698 -7.45 4.88 -27.96
N ARG A 699 -6.42 4.72 -28.77
CA ARG A 699 -5.04 4.75 -28.25
C ARG A 699 -4.84 5.99 -27.40
N GLY A 700 -3.96 5.93 -26.36
CA GLY A 700 -3.81 6.91 -25.31
C GLY A 700 -3.72 8.41 -25.70
N ASP A 701 -3.35 8.73 -26.94
CA ASP A 701 -3.34 10.10 -27.47
C ASP A 701 -4.47 10.38 -28.49
N GLY A 702 -5.25 9.37 -28.86
CA GLY A 702 -6.37 9.44 -29.83
C GLY A 702 -5.96 9.77 -31.27
N GLN A 703 -4.67 9.96 -31.58
CA GLN A 703 -4.22 10.56 -32.85
C GLN A 703 -4.66 9.81 -34.12
N TYR A 704 -4.83 8.49 -34.01
CA TYR A 704 -5.17 7.62 -35.17
C TYR A 704 -6.54 7.00 -35.06
N PHE A 705 -7.42 7.55 -34.22
CA PHE A 705 -8.84 7.22 -34.23
C PHE A 705 -9.45 7.73 -35.54
N PRO A 706 -10.31 6.98 -36.25
CA PRO A 706 -10.78 7.35 -37.55
C PRO A 706 -11.65 8.63 -37.56
N PHE A 707 -11.72 9.34 -38.68
CA PHE A 707 -12.66 10.45 -38.83
C PHE A 707 -14.10 9.94 -38.97
N ASN A 708 -14.31 8.92 -39.81
CA ASN A 708 -15.63 8.34 -40.03
C ASN A 708 -15.54 6.82 -39.96
N PHE A 709 -16.48 6.27 -39.27
CA PHE A 709 -16.64 4.82 -39.16
C PHE A 709 -18.13 4.48 -39.00
N ARG A 710 -18.45 3.21 -39.24
CA ARG A 710 -19.75 2.64 -38.95
C ARG A 710 -19.61 1.32 -38.22
N ILE A 711 -20.62 0.98 -37.43
CA ILE A 711 -20.76 -0.32 -36.83
C ILE A 711 -21.71 -1.14 -37.67
N GLU A 712 -21.30 -2.33 -38.02
CA GLU A 712 -22.03 -3.27 -38.85
C GLU A 712 -22.17 -4.60 -38.11
N ILE A 713 -23.27 -5.30 -38.38
CA ILE A 713 -23.56 -6.61 -37.79
C ILE A 713 -23.76 -7.67 -38.84
N SER A 714 -23.50 -8.92 -38.47
CA SER A 714 -23.70 -10.10 -39.31
C SER A 714 -23.93 -11.36 -38.47
N ASP A 715 -24.70 -12.32 -38.97
CA ASP A 715 -24.84 -13.64 -38.36
C ASP A 715 -23.92 -14.69 -38.99
N ASP A 716 -23.50 -14.49 -40.25
CA ASP A 716 -22.65 -15.43 -40.99
C ASP A 716 -21.20 -14.95 -41.19
N GLY A 717 -20.89 -13.72 -40.78
CA GLY A 717 -19.57 -13.10 -40.92
C GLY A 717 -19.18 -12.74 -42.36
N LYS A 718 -20.14 -12.71 -43.31
CA LYS A 718 -19.92 -12.39 -44.72
C LYS A 718 -20.75 -11.20 -45.16
N GLU A 719 -22.07 -11.26 -44.99
CA GLU A 719 -22.98 -10.17 -45.30
C GLU A 719 -23.17 -9.30 -44.07
N PHE A 720 -22.89 -8.00 -44.20
CA PHE A 720 -22.91 -7.04 -43.09
C PHE A 720 -23.96 -5.94 -43.36
N THR A 721 -24.69 -5.59 -42.29
CA THR A 721 -25.65 -4.49 -42.28
C THR A 721 -25.17 -3.41 -41.32
N ALA A 722 -25.08 -2.16 -41.79
CA ALA A 722 -24.74 -1.02 -40.93
C ALA A 722 -25.92 -0.71 -39.98
N ILE A 723 -25.61 -0.51 -38.71
CA ILE A 723 -26.56 -0.19 -37.63
C ILE A 723 -26.26 1.13 -36.96
N TYR A 724 -25.05 1.69 -37.15
CA TYR A 724 -24.61 2.94 -36.56
C TYR A 724 -23.55 3.59 -37.44
N GLU A 725 -23.60 4.91 -37.59
CA GLU A 725 -22.58 5.70 -38.27
C GLU A 725 -22.12 6.83 -37.39
N CYS A 726 -20.80 7.09 -37.38
CA CYS A 726 -20.19 8.10 -36.56
C CYS A 726 -19.18 8.93 -37.35
N GLU A 727 -19.22 10.23 -37.13
CA GLU A 727 -18.20 11.18 -37.57
C GLU A 727 -17.49 11.77 -36.35
N THR A 728 -16.18 11.70 -36.34
CA THR A 728 -15.34 12.21 -35.24
C THR A 728 -14.38 13.28 -35.78
N PRO A 729 -14.85 14.50 -36.08
CA PRO A 729 -14.00 15.57 -36.64
C PRO A 729 -12.87 15.97 -35.69
N GLU A 730 -13.11 15.88 -34.40
CA GLU A 730 -12.11 16.12 -33.35
C GLU A 730 -11.52 14.79 -32.84
N LEU A 731 -10.31 14.87 -32.25
CA LEU A 731 -9.70 13.71 -31.59
C LEU A 731 -10.46 13.37 -30.31
N PRO A 732 -10.72 12.09 -30.03
CA PRO A 732 -11.23 11.68 -28.72
C PRO A 732 -10.32 12.18 -27.58
N SER A 733 -10.92 12.48 -26.45
CA SER A 733 -10.17 12.82 -25.24
C SER A 733 -9.31 11.64 -24.80
N LYS A 734 -8.15 11.94 -24.24
CA LYS A 734 -7.21 10.90 -23.78
C LYS A 734 -7.86 9.98 -22.76
N GLY A 735 -7.89 8.70 -23.07
CA GLY A 735 -8.41 7.65 -22.18
C GLY A 735 -9.95 7.53 -22.16
N GLU A 736 -10.69 8.45 -22.81
CA GLU A 736 -12.14 8.38 -22.86
C GLU A 736 -12.61 7.62 -24.10
N PRO A 737 -13.54 6.67 -23.95
CA PRO A 737 -14.07 5.94 -25.10
C PRO A 737 -15.05 6.78 -25.93
N THR A 738 -15.18 6.42 -27.17
CA THR A 738 -16.31 6.85 -28.01
C THR A 738 -17.49 5.89 -27.77
N TYR A 739 -18.49 6.35 -27.01
CA TYR A 739 -19.69 5.59 -26.69
C TYR A 739 -20.64 5.54 -27.91
N CYS A 740 -20.75 4.41 -28.56
CA CYS A 740 -21.67 4.22 -29.68
C CYS A 740 -22.97 3.60 -29.16
N LYS A 741 -23.88 4.44 -28.63
CA LYS A 741 -25.21 4.02 -28.19
C LYS A 741 -26.10 3.78 -29.36
N LEU A 742 -26.62 2.57 -29.48
CA LEU A 742 -27.49 2.16 -30.59
C LEU A 742 -28.94 2.61 -30.35
N ASP A 743 -29.71 2.73 -31.40
CA ASP A 743 -31.11 3.17 -31.33
C ASP A 743 -32.07 2.13 -30.72
N LYS A 744 -31.62 0.89 -30.62
CA LYS A 744 -32.30 -0.25 -30.00
C LYS A 744 -31.31 -1.39 -29.72
N THR A 745 -31.75 -2.41 -29.01
CA THR A 745 -31.01 -3.66 -28.87
C THR A 745 -31.00 -4.43 -30.19
N TYR A 746 -29.79 -4.75 -30.68
CA TYR A 746 -29.56 -5.61 -31.82
C TYR A 746 -29.08 -6.99 -31.33
N THR A 747 -29.33 -8.00 -32.13
CA THR A 747 -28.84 -9.36 -31.84
C THR A 747 -28.04 -9.84 -33.06
N ALA A 748 -26.77 -10.15 -32.86
CA ALA A 748 -25.88 -10.66 -33.90
C ALA A 748 -24.72 -11.47 -33.33
N ARG A 749 -24.09 -12.29 -34.15
CA ARG A 749 -22.86 -13.01 -33.78
C ARG A 749 -21.60 -12.20 -34.08
N TYR A 750 -21.56 -11.49 -35.18
CA TYR A 750 -20.41 -10.71 -35.60
C TYR A 750 -20.71 -9.23 -35.54
N VAL A 751 -19.78 -8.49 -34.94
CA VAL A 751 -19.77 -7.02 -34.89
C VAL A 751 -18.56 -6.53 -35.67
N ARG A 752 -18.72 -5.58 -36.59
CA ARG A 752 -17.62 -5.01 -37.34
C ARG A 752 -17.60 -3.50 -37.21
N ILE A 753 -16.47 -2.97 -36.81
CA ILE A 753 -16.13 -1.55 -36.87
C ILE A 753 -15.47 -1.32 -38.23
N TYR A 754 -16.12 -0.54 -39.09
CA TYR A 754 -15.68 -0.29 -40.46
C TYR A 754 -15.33 1.19 -40.62
N ALA A 755 -14.00 1.50 -40.53
CA ALA A 755 -13.50 2.84 -40.75
C ALA A 755 -13.26 3.10 -42.23
N TYR A 756 -13.82 4.17 -42.76
CA TYR A 756 -13.76 4.52 -44.19
C TYR A 756 -13.20 5.93 -44.42
N LYS A 757 -12.82 6.65 -43.36
CA LYS A 757 -12.06 7.88 -43.43
C LYS A 757 -11.04 7.92 -42.28
N LEU A 758 -9.77 7.85 -42.62
CA LEU A 758 -8.66 7.66 -41.69
C LEU A 758 -7.91 8.97 -41.44
N ARG A 759 -7.20 9.06 -40.31
CA ARG A 759 -6.32 10.20 -39.96
C ARG A 759 -4.90 9.98 -40.42
N GLU A 760 -4.25 11.08 -40.88
CA GLU A 760 -2.85 11.10 -41.26
C GLU A 760 -1.93 11.11 -40.03
N GLN A 761 -0.87 10.32 -40.09
CA GLN A 761 0.23 10.39 -39.11
C GLN A 761 1.17 11.55 -39.42
N LYS A 762 1.10 12.62 -38.64
CA LYS A 762 1.99 13.77 -38.78
C LYS A 762 3.39 13.46 -38.24
N GLY A 763 4.38 13.58 -39.12
CA GLY A 763 5.80 13.47 -38.75
C GLY A 763 6.48 12.12 -39.01
N PHE A 764 5.73 11.13 -39.48
CA PHE A 764 6.23 9.86 -40.00
C PHE A 764 5.61 9.61 -41.38
N ASN A 765 6.34 8.98 -42.27
CA ASN A 765 5.84 8.68 -43.62
C ASN A 765 4.92 7.45 -43.66
N ASP A 766 4.17 7.19 -42.62
CA ASP A 766 3.46 5.91 -42.42
C ASP A 766 2.01 5.92 -42.97
N GLY A 767 1.60 7.06 -43.59
CA GLY A 767 0.29 7.19 -44.22
C GLY A 767 -0.86 7.37 -43.24
N HIS A 768 -2.06 6.94 -43.62
CA HIS A 768 -3.28 7.04 -42.83
C HIS A 768 -3.56 5.70 -42.13
N LEU A 769 -3.81 5.74 -40.83
CA LEU A 769 -3.92 4.58 -39.95
C LEU A 769 -5.23 4.53 -39.19
N PHE A 770 -5.55 3.33 -38.67
CA PHE A 770 -6.55 3.10 -37.66
C PHE A 770 -5.92 2.41 -36.46
N GLN A 771 -6.07 3.02 -35.28
CA GLN A 771 -5.56 2.47 -34.01
C GLN A 771 -6.63 2.53 -32.92
N LEU A 772 -6.70 1.47 -32.11
CA LEU A 772 -7.52 1.38 -30.89
C LEU A 772 -6.74 0.69 -29.78
N SER A 773 -7.15 0.95 -28.54
CA SER A 773 -6.73 0.16 -27.37
C SER A 773 -7.68 -1.01 -27.16
N GLU A 774 -8.99 -0.77 -27.09
CA GLU A 774 -9.97 -1.79 -26.72
C GLU A 774 -11.32 -1.54 -27.43
N VAL A 775 -12.09 -2.60 -27.62
CA VAL A 775 -13.49 -2.56 -28.04
C VAL A 775 -14.33 -3.31 -27.03
N GLU A 776 -15.28 -2.63 -26.43
CA GLU A 776 -16.22 -3.21 -25.47
C GLU A 776 -17.64 -3.20 -26.05
N ILE A 777 -18.41 -4.26 -25.80
CA ILE A 777 -19.80 -4.42 -26.34
C ILE A 777 -20.70 -4.80 -25.17
N TYR A 778 -21.80 -4.05 -25.01
CA TYR A 778 -22.69 -4.19 -23.87
C TYR A 778 -24.16 -4.27 -24.26
N ASN A 779 -24.96 -4.91 -23.41
CA ASN A 779 -26.41 -4.83 -23.42
C ASN A 779 -26.87 -4.12 -22.15
N LYS A 780 -26.74 -2.80 -22.12
CA LYS A 780 -27.09 -1.96 -20.96
C LYS A 780 -28.61 -1.69 -20.95
N ASP A 781 -29.19 -1.57 -19.72
CA ASP A 781 -30.59 -1.25 -19.47
C ASP A 781 -30.99 0.19 -19.90
#